data_eb145c7b3b764d9e57555b764203c684
#
_entry.id   eb145c7b3b764d9e57555b764203c684
#
_cell.length_a   1.000
_cell.length_b   1.000
_cell.length_c   1.000
_cell.angle_alpha   90.00
_cell.angle_beta   90.00
_cell.angle_gamma   90.00
#
_symmetry.space_group_name_H-M   'P 1'
#
loop_
_entity.id
_entity.type
_entity.pdbx_description
1 polymer ?
#
loop_
_entity_poly.entity_id
_entity_poly.type
_entity_poly.pdbx_seq_one_letter_code
_entity_poly.pdbx_strand_id
1 'polypeptide(L)'
;MIYELYKQNIASIMDAIYDFDPVRLEPSVWVEQNIFLTSAESRYAGFFSYDRSPYSREIIDNLSPSSDVEISAVMKCSQSGFTAGVVVPMIPYIISQCPANTLFFSGSEKLVKDTVRDRLDPILQNSGMKDYIRPNSVKKANQRSGDTDFKKEFSGGSLTCSTYKASNLRFYSAKFILADEFDDAPRTDKKEGSTRSLVEARAKSYGDTKKIVYISSPTTKGISNIEEVYEIGDKRKWNWECPHCETYIPIQWKVEREDGTFGGIKWELNNNNELIESSVHYECQNCKGRIDYKQKYELNLTGKWIPTAKPEKPQYRSYSFNALCNPPGFDSWVSLVHQFLKACPPNETVDIGLLKTFTNTQLGELWEDRGTSPRATSLMNNVRNYPIGVVPDKTCENDDTGKIALISLACDLGGIMDYDNRIEDVRLDWEIMAHTSCGQTYSIKHGSIGTFKRTQNKTKKDIDRDSNRERFTYAHGVKNSVWDILKDIIYTPIQGESGVYYDIDITVIDTGHFTKLANNFISSIKDRRVFGIKGLGEDNYRKMDKNSPMITHSRENKGLLYLLDVNLIKDIIANNMALKKGMDDSQPNGYMNFPQPAEGKYNLNNYFSHYEAEHRVPKIVNDVEVGYAWKKKRENNHFFDVSVYNYAAREIFIADLKLYDSRYKDITWQGYCDHINM
;
A
#
# COMPACT_ATOMS: atom_id res chain seq x y z
N MET A 1 63.44 -17.22 37.79
CA MET A 1 63.77 -15.83 37.37
C MET A 1 63.82 -15.71 35.84
N ILE A 2 64.69 -16.41 35.10
CA ILE A 2 64.78 -16.31 33.65
C ILE A 2 63.51 -16.78 32.94
N TYR A 3 62.88 -17.83 33.40
CA TYR A 3 61.63 -18.36 32.83
C TYR A 3 60.43 -17.43 33.05
N GLU A 4 60.32 -16.73 34.18
CA GLU A 4 59.28 -15.73 34.42
C GLU A 4 59.51 -14.44 33.61
N LEU A 5 60.74 -14.02 33.42
CA LEU A 5 61.07 -12.92 32.50
C LEU A 5 60.70 -13.26 31.05
N TYR A 6 60.91 -14.52 30.64
CA TYR A 6 60.59 -14.97 29.29
C TYR A 6 59.07 -15.01 29.08
N LYS A 7 58.30 -15.46 30.08
CA LYS A 7 56.83 -15.41 30.06
C LYS A 7 56.28 -13.97 29.99
N GLN A 8 56.86 -13.06 30.80
CA GLN A 8 56.45 -11.64 30.80
C GLN A 8 56.76 -10.96 29.46
N ASN A 9 57.93 -11.26 28.88
CA ASN A 9 58.27 -10.71 27.53
C ASN A 9 57.38 -11.31 26.44
N ILE A 10 57.04 -12.60 26.47
CA ILE A 10 56.11 -13.19 25.51
C ILE A 10 54.70 -12.63 25.73
N ALA A 11 54.24 -12.46 26.96
CA ALA A 11 52.96 -11.84 27.24
C ALA A 11 52.88 -10.40 26.71
N SER A 12 53.93 -9.57 26.96
CA SER A 12 53.97 -8.19 26.44
C SER A 12 54.09 -8.11 24.93
N ILE A 13 54.78 -9.07 24.29
CA ILE A 13 54.81 -9.17 22.81
C ILE A 13 53.47 -9.63 22.27
N MET A 14 52.84 -10.57 22.91
CA MET A 14 51.48 -11.01 22.55
C MET A 14 50.45 -9.87 22.71
N ASP A 15 50.51 -9.15 23.85
CA ASP A 15 49.64 -7.98 24.06
C ASP A 15 49.91 -6.88 23.02
N ALA A 16 51.18 -6.61 22.69
CA ALA A 16 51.51 -5.65 21.62
C ALA A 16 51.10 -6.14 20.22
N ILE A 17 51.08 -7.44 19.96
CA ILE A 17 50.55 -8.01 18.72
C ILE A 17 49.01 -7.97 18.70
N TYR A 18 48.38 -8.18 19.86
CA TYR A 18 46.91 -8.08 19.98
C TYR A 18 46.42 -6.63 19.95
N ASP A 19 47.21 -5.66 20.49
CA ASP A 19 46.94 -4.22 20.39
C ASP A 19 47.30 -3.62 19.04
N PHE A 20 48.00 -4.35 18.17
CA PHE A 20 48.27 -3.93 16.81
C PHE A 20 47.08 -4.20 15.92
N ASP A 21 46.02 -3.40 16.09
CA ASP A 21 44.97 -3.32 15.11
C ASP A 21 45.46 -2.45 13.95
N PRO A 22 45.75 -3.03 12.78
CA PRO A 22 46.20 -2.24 11.66
C PRO A 22 45.15 -1.19 11.36
N VAL A 23 45.55 0.07 11.21
CA VAL A 23 44.69 1.18 10.80
C VAL A 23 44.05 0.76 9.49
N ARG A 24 42.84 0.28 9.57
CA ARG A 24 42.05 -0.12 8.39
C ARG A 24 41.43 1.12 7.80
N LEU A 25 41.48 1.22 6.48
CA LEU A 25 40.68 2.23 5.78
C LEU A 25 39.19 1.95 5.99
N GLU A 26 38.40 2.99 6.14
CA GLU A 26 36.94 2.84 6.09
C GLU A 26 36.54 2.21 4.76
N PRO A 27 35.45 1.40 4.74
CA PRO A 27 35.00 0.71 3.53
C PRO A 27 34.83 1.64 2.33
N SER A 28 34.21 2.80 2.52
CA SER A 28 34.02 3.75 1.42
C SER A 28 35.30 4.27 0.82
N VAL A 29 36.31 4.60 1.65
CA VAL A 29 37.61 5.09 1.22
C VAL A 29 38.36 3.98 0.49
N TRP A 30 38.35 2.76 1.03
CA TRP A 30 39.01 1.63 0.39
C TRP A 30 38.44 1.32 -0.98
N VAL A 31 37.09 1.35 -1.08
CA VAL A 31 36.35 1.10 -2.32
C VAL A 31 36.73 2.09 -3.40
N GLU A 32 36.78 3.38 -3.10
CA GLU A 32 37.18 4.42 -4.07
C GLU A 32 38.62 4.27 -4.55
N GLN A 33 39.50 3.70 -3.73
CA GLN A 33 40.91 3.50 -4.08
C GLN A 33 41.18 2.18 -4.83
N ASN A 34 40.35 1.16 -4.66
CA ASN A 34 40.65 -0.19 -5.10
C ASN A 34 39.69 -0.77 -6.13
N ILE A 35 38.46 -0.25 -6.24
CA ILE A 35 37.48 -0.78 -7.19
C ILE A 35 37.48 0.05 -8.47
N PHE A 36 37.77 -0.63 -9.58
CA PHE A 36 37.69 -0.09 -10.92
C PHE A 36 36.56 -0.71 -11.69
N LEU A 37 35.66 0.12 -12.27
CA LEU A 37 34.52 -0.27 -13.06
C LEU A 37 34.85 -0.08 -14.54
N THR A 38 34.55 -1.10 -15.35
CA THR A 38 34.64 -0.99 -16.81
C THR A 38 33.33 -0.46 -17.39
N SER A 39 33.33 -0.14 -18.68
CA SER A 39 32.12 0.27 -19.40
C SER A 39 31.04 -0.82 -19.51
N ALA A 40 31.43 -2.07 -19.25
CA ALA A 40 30.49 -3.19 -19.19
C ALA A 40 29.70 -3.20 -17.87
N GLU A 41 30.31 -2.79 -16.76
CA GLU A 41 29.70 -2.81 -15.43
C GLU A 41 28.98 -1.50 -15.08
N SER A 42 29.46 -0.40 -15.62
CA SER A 42 28.93 0.93 -15.28
C SER A 42 28.95 1.88 -16.46
N ARG A 43 27.88 2.66 -16.58
CA ARG A 43 27.80 3.82 -17.47
C ARG A 43 28.99 4.82 -17.24
N TYR A 44 29.54 4.79 -16.05
CA TYR A 44 30.66 5.65 -15.61
C TYR A 44 31.87 4.78 -15.32
N ALA A 45 32.60 4.39 -16.36
CA ALA A 45 33.85 3.64 -16.22
C ALA A 45 34.90 4.46 -15.48
N GLY A 46 35.78 3.79 -14.74
CA GLY A 46 36.82 4.38 -13.92
C GLY A 46 36.81 3.89 -12.49
N PHE A 47 37.56 4.54 -11.61
CA PHE A 47 37.50 4.24 -10.19
C PHE A 47 36.10 4.53 -9.65
N PHE A 48 35.67 3.68 -8.73
CA PHE A 48 34.41 3.87 -8.02
C PHE A 48 34.43 5.23 -7.28
N SER A 49 33.29 5.96 -7.31
CA SER A 49 33.17 7.21 -6.56
C SER A 49 31.80 7.32 -5.91
N TYR A 50 31.80 7.54 -4.62
CA TYR A 50 30.57 7.82 -3.86
C TYR A 50 30.00 9.21 -4.12
N ASP A 51 30.69 10.09 -4.84
CA ASP A 51 30.08 11.36 -5.26
C ASP A 51 28.86 11.17 -6.18
N ARG A 52 28.77 10.00 -6.80
CA ARG A 52 27.60 9.62 -7.62
C ARG A 52 26.42 9.09 -6.79
N SER A 53 26.71 8.52 -5.61
CA SER A 53 25.74 7.98 -4.66
C SER A 53 26.15 8.29 -3.22
N PRO A 54 26.27 9.56 -2.83
CA PRO A 54 26.83 9.97 -1.54
C PRO A 54 26.02 9.41 -0.35
N TYR A 55 24.75 9.16 -0.55
CA TYR A 55 23.86 8.53 0.41
C TYR A 55 24.25 7.07 0.76
N SER A 56 25.06 6.39 -0.07
CA SER A 56 25.53 5.03 0.20
C SER A 56 26.78 4.99 1.10
N ARG A 57 27.53 6.09 1.18
CA ARG A 57 28.81 6.17 1.91
C ARG A 57 28.67 5.78 3.39
N GLU A 58 27.79 6.44 4.11
CA GLU A 58 27.55 6.15 5.54
C GLU A 58 27.11 4.69 5.76
N ILE A 59 26.29 4.15 4.86
CA ILE A 59 25.71 2.81 5.02
C ILE A 59 26.78 1.72 4.85
N ILE A 60 27.69 1.87 3.89
CA ILE A 60 28.79 0.91 3.75
C ILE A 60 29.79 1.05 4.90
N ASP A 61 30.04 2.26 5.39
CA ASP A 61 30.95 2.50 6.51
C ASP A 61 30.40 1.96 7.84
N ASN A 62 29.07 1.87 8.01
CA ASN A 62 28.46 1.15 9.14
C ASN A 62 28.84 -0.34 9.18
N LEU A 63 29.23 -0.94 8.05
CA LEU A 63 29.69 -2.32 7.98
C LEU A 63 31.18 -2.46 8.31
N SER A 64 31.88 -1.35 8.58
CA SER A 64 33.26 -1.38 9.05
C SER A 64 33.36 -2.15 10.38
N PRO A 65 34.41 -2.96 10.57
CA PRO A 65 34.70 -3.55 11.89
C PRO A 65 34.88 -2.51 13.01
N SER A 66 35.31 -1.29 12.68
CA SER A 66 35.50 -0.17 13.60
C SER A 66 34.18 0.54 13.99
N SER A 67 33.12 0.35 13.23
CA SER A 67 31.81 0.94 13.52
C SER A 67 31.10 0.24 14.68
N ASP A 68 30.41 1.00 15.52
CA ASP A 68 29.54 0.46 16.58
C ASP A 68 28.20 -0.09 16.03
N VAL A 69 27.90 0.17 14.77
CA VAL A 69 26.62 -0.24 14.16
C VAL A 69 26.62 -1.74 13.90
N GLU A 70 25.62 -2.43 14.45
CA GLU A 70 25.40 -3.88 14.25
C GLU A 70 24.43 -4.18 13.11
N ILE A 71 23.33 -3.41 13.03
CA ILE A 71 22.24 -3.60 12.06
C ILE A 71 21.94 -2.28 11.35
N SER A 72 21.92 -2.34 10.03
CA SER A 72 21.44 -1.26 9.15
C SER A 72 20.28 -1.75 8.31
N ALA A 73 19.17 -1.01 8.28
CA ALA A 73 18.01 -1.26 7.42
C ALA A 73 17.86 -0.14 6.39
N VAL A 74 17.75 -0.47 5.11
CA VAL A 74 17.60 0.50 4.03
C VAL A 74 16.29 0.25 3.30
N MET A 75 15.29 1.03 3.61
CA MET A 75 14.02 1.08 2.91
C MET A 75 14.13 2.08 1.77
N LYS A 76 14.11 1.60 0.51
CA LYS A 76 14.53 2.38 -0.64
C LYS A 76 13.57 2.30 -1.81
N CYS A 77 13.61 3.29 -2.69
CA CYS A 77 12.99 3.19 -4.01
C CYS A 77 13.73 2.14 -4.89
N SER A 78 13.05 1.67 -5.91
CA SER A 78 13.66 0.77 -6.91
C SER A 78 14.77 1.48 -7.67
N GLN A 79 15.76 0.72 -8.16
CA GLN A 79 16.88 1.22 -8.98
C GLN A 79 17.70 2.36 -8.34
N SER A 80 17.78 2.42 -7.02
CA SER A 80 18.52 3.47 -6.28
C SER A 80 20.02 3.23 -6.13
N GLY A 81 20.52 2.10 -6.64
CA GLY A 81 21.96 1.80 -6.67
C GLY A 81 22.56 1.25 -5.38
N PHE A 82 21.78 0.96 -4.33
CA PHE A 82 22.33 0.46 -3.05
C PHE A 82 22.98 -0.93 -3.17
N THR A 83 22.47 -1.83 -4.00
CA THR A 83 23.15 -3.11 -4.26
C THR A 83 24.56 -2.88 -4.80
N ALA A 84 24.71 -1.97 -5.78
CA ALA A 84 26.00 -1.62 -6.40
C ALA A 84 26.88 -0.73 -5.51
N GLY A 85 26.29 0.09 -4.63
CA GLY A 85 27.02 1.03 -3.77
C GLY A 85 27.35 0.49 -2.38
N VAL A 86 26.69 -0.57 -1.92
CA VAL A 86 26.87 -1.12 -0.57
C VAL A 86 27.19 -2.61 -0.61
N VAL A 87 26.31 -3.43 -1.18
CA VAL A 87 26.42 -4.90 -1.10
C VAL A 87 27.62 -5.43 -1.87
N VAL A 88 27.69 -5.10 -3.15
CA VAL A 88 28.72 -5.63 -4.04
C VAL A 88 30.12 -5.13 -3.66
N PRO A 89 30.36 -3.82 -3.41
CA PRO A 89 31.69 -3.33 -3.07
C PRO A 89 32.14 -3.71 -1.65
N MET A 90 31.25 -4.05 -0.73
CA MET A 90 31.62 -4.52 0.59
C MET A 90 32.30 -5.89 0.56
N ILE A 91 31.99 -6.75 -0.41
CA ILE A 91 32.53 -8.11 -0.49
C ILE A 91 34.06 -8.10 -0.73
N PRO A 92 34.62 -7.41 -1.75
CA PRO A 92 36.09 -7.31 -1.92
C PRO A 92 36.78 -6.61 -0.74
N TYR A 93 36.12 -5.64 -0.09
CA TYR A 93 36.66 -5.06 1.15
C TYR A 93 36.78 -6.13 2.25
N ILE A 94 35.76 -6.94 2.46
CA ILE A 94 35.81 -8.04 3.46
C ILE A 94 36.95 -9.01 3.12
N ILE A 95 37.09 -9.41 1.86
CA ILE A 95 38.12 -10.36 1.42
C ILE A 95 39.52 -9.85 1.74
N SER A 96 39.78 -8.54 1.53
CA SER A 96 41.10 -7.96 1.67
C SER A 96 41.41 -7.42 3.07
N GLN A 97 40.47 -6.75 3.74
CA GLN A 97 40.72 -5.96 4.93
C GLN A 97 40.28 -6.65 6.23
N CYS A 98 39.25 -7.48 6.18
CA CYS A 98 38.67 -8.10 7.38
C CYS A 98 38.06 -9.49 7.09
N PRO A 99 38.90 -10.44 6.61
CA PRO A 99 38.40 -11.74 6.16
C PRO A 99 37.57 -12.44 7.23
N ALA A 100 36.32 -12.79 6.87
CA ALA A 100 35.39 -13.50 7.73
C ALA A 100 34.30 -14.19 6.89
N ASN A 101 33.58 -15.13 7.52
CA ASN A 101 32.43 -15.73 6.89
C ASN A 101 31.36 -14.66 6.62
N THR A 102 30.90 -14.64 5.41
CA THR A 102 29.92 -13.68 4.88
C THR A 102 28.78 -14.42 4.21
N LEU A 103 27.55 -14.00 4.50
CA LEU A 103 26.34 -14.45 3.82
C LEU A 103 25.79 -13.32 2.96
N PHE A 104 25.52 -13.63 1.70
CA PHE A 104 24.76 -12.77 0.80
C PHE A 104 23.44 -13.45 0.48
N PHE A 105 22.34 -12.76 0.75
CA PHE A 105 20.98 -13.22 0.45
C PHE A 105 20.32 -12.30 -0.57
N SER A 106 19.53 -12.91 -1.49
CA SER A 106 18.65 -12.20 -2.42
C SER A 106 17.38 -13.00 -2.69
N GLY A 107 16.36 -12.38 -3.31
CA GLY A 107 15.01 -12.93 -3.45
C GLY A 107 14.92 -14.24 -4.23
N SER A 108 15.79 -14.44 -5.24
CA SER A 108 15.74 -15.66 -6.08
C SER A 108 17.12 -16.16 -6.45
N GLU A 109 17.24 -17.47 -6.78
CA GLU A 109 18.50 -18.08 -7.24
C GLU A 109 19.04 -17.43 -8.54
N LYS A 110 18.13 -16.94 -9.39
CA LYS A 110 18.49 -16.21 -10.60
C LYS A 110 19.15 -14.88 -10.24
N LEU A 111 18.54 -14.09 -9.36
CA LEU A 111 19.09 -12.80 -8.91
C LEU A 111 20.45 -12.99 -8.22
N VAL A 112 20.61 -14.04 -7.40
CA VAL A 112 21.90 -14.38 -6.78
C VAL A 112 22.95 -14.61 -7.86
N LYS A 113 22.68 -15.46 -8.85
CA LYS A 113 23.63 -15.77 -9.95
C LYS A 113 23.94 -14.54 -10.79
N ASP A 114 22.94 -13.79 -11.19
CA ASP A 114 23.11 -12.59 -12.02
C ASP A 114 23.94 -11.54 -11.26
N THR A 115 23.69 -11.33 -9.95
CA THR A 115 24.49 -10.42 -9.12
C THR A 115 25.95 -10.89 -9.02
N VAL A 116 26.19 -12.17 -8.82
CA VAL A 116 27.55 -12.72 -8.71
C VAL A 116 28.29 -12.64 -10.05
N ARG A 117 27.69 -13.11 -11.14
CA ARG A 117 28.35 -13.17 -12.45
C ARG A 117 28.52 -11.83 -13.12
N ASP A 118 27.48 -10.99 -13.08
CA ASP A 118 27.43 -9.78 -13.86
C ASP A 118 27.97 -8.56 -13.11
N ARG A 119 28.07 -8.64 -11.78
CA ARG A 119 28.53 -7.50 -10.96
C ARG A 119 29.73 -7.85 -10.07
N LEU A 120 29.64 -8.93 -9.27
CA LEU A 120 30.68 -9.24 -8.29
C LEU A 120 31.94 -9.81 -8.95
N ASP A 121 31.83 -10.82 -9.82
CA ASP A 121 33.00 -11.46 -10.47
C ASP A 121 33.85 -10.48 -11.29
N PRO A 122 33.26 -9.57 -12.10
CA PRO A 122 34.02 -8.54 -12.78
C PRO A 122 34.75 -7.60 -11.81
N ILE A 123 34.11 -7.15 -10.74
CA ILE A 123 34.74 -6.30 -9.74
C ILE A 123 35.89 -7.02 -9.03
N LEU A 124 35.71 -8.28 -8.65
CA LEU A 124 36.77 -9.09 -8.05
C LEU A 124 37.97 -9.26 -9.01
N GLN A 125 37.70 -9.43 -10.30
CA GLN A 125 38.75 -9.53 -11.32
C GLN A 125 39.50 -8.21 -11.49
N ASN A 126 38.78 -7.11 -11.67
CA ASN A 126 39.35 -5.80 -11.96
C ASN A 126 40.09 -5.18 -10.76
N SER A 127 39.69 -5.54 -9.53
CA SER A 127 40.35 -5.09 -8.30
C SER A 127 41.50 -5.99 -7.83
N GLY A 128 41.84 -7.06 -8.58
CA GLY A 128 42.87 -8.04 -8.19
C GLY A 128 42.47 -8.94 -7.01
N MET A 129 41.25 -8.88 -6.54
CA MET A 129 40.77 -9.71 -5.42
C MET A 129 40.47 -11.15 -5.81
N LYS A 130 40.41 -11.44 -7.11
CA LYS A 130 40.24 -12.81 -7.63
C LYS A 130 41.36 -13.75 -7.18
N ASP A 131 42.58 -13.24 -7.01
CA ASP A 131 43.76 -14.02 -6.59
C ASP A 131 43.68 -14.48 -5.12
N TYR A 132 42.86 -13.84 -4.32
CA TYR A 132 42.60 -14.24 -2.92
C TYR A 132 41.57 -15.36 -2.81
N ILE A 133 40.83 -15.66 -3.90
CA ILE A 133 39.80 -16.70 -3.93
C ILE A 133 40.43 -18.01 -4.36
N ARG A 134 40.12 -19.10 -3.63
CA ARG A 134 40.61 -20.42 -3.95
C ARG A 134 40.11 -20.84 -5.35
N PRO A 135 41.00 -21.17 -6.29
CA PRO A 135 40.62 -21.50 -7.65
C PRO A 135 39.82 -22.79 -7.74
N ASN A 136 39.06 -22.91 -8.81
CA ASN A 136 38.36 -24.16 -9.16
C ASN A 136 39.37 -25.23 -9.56
N SER A 137 39.61 -26.25 -8.75
CA SER A 137 40.47 -27.38 -9.10
C SER A 137 39.72 -28.34 -10.03
N VAL A 138 40.00 -28.23 -11.32
CA VAL A 138 39.32 -29.01 -12.40
C VAL A 138 39.79 -30.49 -12.48
N LYS A 139 40.74 -30.94 -11.66
CA LYS A 139 41.48 -32.20 -11.97
C LYS A 139 41.35 -33.35 -10.96
N LYS A 140 40.56 -33.27 -9.90
CA LYS A 140 40.33 -34.48 -9.04
C LYS A 140 38.85 -34.56 -8.66
N ALA A 141 38.21 -35.69 -8.95
CA ALA A 141 36.78 -35.97 -8.76
C ALA A 141 36.24 -35.78 -7.30
N ASN A 142 37.11 -35.54 -6.30
CA ASN A 142 36.75 -35.41 -4.90
C ASN A 142 37.13 -34.05 -4.27
N GLN A 143 37.60 -33.06 -5.02
CA GLN A 143 37.89 -31.74 -4.49
C GLN A 143 36.72 -30.78 -4.78
N ARG A 144 36.11 -30.22 -3.69
CA ARG A 144 35.08 -29.20 -3.83
C ARG A 144 35.68 -27.95 -4.47
N SER A 145 34.97 -27.40 -5.46
CA SER A 145 35.30 -26.11 -6.05
C SER A 145 35.25 -25.00 -5.00
N GLY A 146 36.28 -24.19 -4.92
CA GLY A 146 36.38 -23.04 -4.01
C GLY A 146 35.77 -21.76 -4.58
N ASP A 147 35.38 -21.76 -5.87
CA ASP A 147 34.81 -20.60 -6.56
C ASP A 147 33.61 -21.05 -7.42
N THR A 148 32.43 -20.70 -6.98
CA THR A 148 31.16 -20.95 -7.69
C THR A 148 30.25 -19.74 -7.58
N ASP A 149 29.13 -19.74 -8.30
CA ASP A 149 28.10 -18.68 -8.20
C ASP A 149 27.51 -18.58 -6.78
N PHE A 150 27.56 -19.66 -5.99
CA PHE A 150 26.96 -19.73 -4.66
C PHE A 150 27.98 -19.73 -3.52
N LYS A 151 29.25 -19.94 -3.80
CA LYS A 151 30.29 -19.98 -2.77
C LYS A 151 31.64 -19.55 -3.31
N LYS A 152 32.31 -18.68 -2.56
CA LYS A 152 33.71 -18.29 -2.79
C LYS A 152 34.48 -18.47 -1.51
N GLU A 153 35.54 -19.27 -1.55
CA GLU A 153 36.41 -19.54 -0.39
C GLU A 153 37.69 -18.70 -0.52
N PHE A 154 38.08 -18.04 0.56
CA PHE A 154 39.31 -17.23 0.66
C PHE A 154 40.00 -17.46 2.00
N SER A 155 41.23 -17.02 2.14
CA SER A 155 41.98 -17.14 3.41
C SER A 155 41.24 -16.35 4.50
N GLY A 156 40.92 -16.98 5.61
CA GLY A 156 40.23 -16.38 6.76
C GLY A 156 38.72 -16.36 6.68
N GLY A 157 38.10 -16.84 5.59
CA GLY A 157 36.63 -16.90 5.51
C GLY A 157 36.06 -17.45 4.22
N SER A 158 34.78 -17.27 4.06
CA SER A 158 34.05 -17.63 2.83
C SER A 158 32.86 -16.70 2.62
N LEU A 159 32.56 -16.43 1.36
CA LEU A 159 31.27 -15.88 0.95
C LEU A 159 30.33 -17.01 0.54
N THR A 160 29.16 -17.04 1.11
CA THR A 160 28.06 -17.94 0.69
C THR A 160 26.89 -17.10 0.20
N CYS A 161 26.50 -17.30 -1.06
CA CYS A 161 25.40 -16.61 -1.71
C CYS A 161 24.19 -17.53 -1.75
N SER A 162 23.02 -17.07 -1.31
CA SER A 162 21.83 -17.91 -1.18
C SER A 162 20.53 -17.13 -1.26
N THR A 163 19.41 -17.84 -1.22
CA THR A 163 18.07 -17.27 -1.10
C THR A 163 17.55 -17.40 0.33
N TYR A 164 16.47 -16.67 0.64
CA TYR A 164 15.83 -16.65 1.96
C TYR A 164 15.03 -17.93 2.32
N LYS A 165 15.23 -19.04 1.60
CA LYS A 165 14.58 -20.32 1.96
C LYS A 165 15.08 -20.78 3.33
N ALA A 166 14.16 -21.18 4.22
CA ALA A 166 14.49 -21.60 5.58
C ALA A 166 15.55 -22.71 5.64
N SER A 167 15.54 -23.65 4.69
CA SER A 167 16.59 -24.67 4.54
C SER A 167 17.99 -24.08 4.39
N ASN A 168 18.11 -22.93 3.73
CA ASN A 168 19.39 -22.28 3.46
C ASN A 168 19.86 -21.45 4.66
N LEU A 169 18.94 -21.04 5.53
CA LEU A 169 19.22 -20.23 6.71
C LEU A 169 19.71 -21.06 7.92
N ARG A 170 19.89 -22.38 7.81
CA ARG A 170 20.19 -23.26 8.95
C ARG A 170 21.67 -23.58 9.18
N PHE A 171 22.53 -23.48 8.17
CA PHE A 171 23.81 -24.18 8.18
C PHE A 171 25.06 -23.32 8.39
N TYR A 172 24.98 -21.99 8.28
CA TYR A 172 26.17 -21.15 8.27
C TYR A 172 26.12 -20.08 9.37
N SER A 173 27.20 -19.93 10.12
CA SER A 173 27.42 -18.74 10.94
C SER A 173 28.28 -17.74 10.18
N ALA A 174 27.92 -16.46 10.22
CA ALA A 174 28.63 -15.41 9.52
C ALA A 174 28.75 -14.13 10.36
N LYS A 175 29.87 -13.44 10.23
CA LYS A 175 30.09 -12.11 10.81
C LYS A 175 29.35 -11.04 10.03
N PHE A 176 29.39 -11.15 8.70
CA PHE A 176 28.76 -10.21 7.78
C PHE A 176 27.54 -10.86 7.13
N ILE A 177 26.41 -10.17 7.16
CA ILE A 177 25.18 -10.59 6.47
C ILE A 177 24.69 -9.44 5.60
N LEU A 178 24.67 -9.67 4.29
CA LEU A 178 24.24 -8.74 3.27
C LEU A 178 22.91 -9.26 2.70
N ALA A 179 21.79 -8.73 3.20
CA ALA A 179 20.44 -9.16 2.87
C ALA A 179 19.80 -8.18 1.88
N ASP A 180 19.86 -8.48 0.59
CA ASP A 180 19.32 -7.65 -0.49
C ASP A 180 17.95 -8.14 -0.93
N GLU A 181 17.07 -7.22 -1.32
CA GLU A 181 15.64 -7.43 -1.65
C GLU A 181 14.93 -8.27 -0.55
N PHE A 182 15.01 -7.77 0.68
CA PHE A 182 14.54 -8.50 1.86
C PHE A 182 13.02 -8.70 1.90
N ASP A 183 12.24 -7.86 1.22
CA ASP A 183 10.78 -8.04 1.11
C ASP A 183 10.38 -9.25 0.23
N ASP A 184 11.31 -9.76 -0.60
CA ASP A 184 11.11 -11.01 -1.33
C ASP A 184 11.26 -12.26 -0.43
N ALA A 185 11.72 -12.09 0.80
CA ALA A 185 11.84 -13.17 1.76
C ALA A 185 10.45 -13.60 2.29
N PRO A 186 10.21 -14.90 2.50
CA PRO A 186 9.02 -15.34 3.24
C PRO A 186 8.97 -14.66 4.62
N ARG A 187 7.83 -14.09 4.99
CA ARG A 187 7.73 -13.35 6.27
C ARG A 187 7.90 -14.27 7.48
N THR A 188 7.31 -15.44 7.41
CA THR A 188 7.35 -16.44 8.48
C THR A 188 7.50 -17.84 7.91
N ASP A 189 8.36 -18.64 8.50
CA ASP A 189 8.30 -20.10 8.36
C ASP A 189 7.33 -20.64 9.40
N LYS A 190 6.34 -21.45 8.95
CA LYS A 190 5.30 -22.02 9.83
C LYS A 190 5.85 -22.85 11.00
N LYS A 191 7.11 -23.28 10.91
CA LYS A 191 7.78 -24.15 11.91
C LYS A 191 8.85 -23.41 12.72
N GLU A 192 9.38 -22.27 12.23
CA GLU A 192 10.65 -21.74 12.75
C GLU A 192 10.64 -20.24 13.11
N GLY A 193 9.54 -19.54 12.88
CA GLY A 193 9.41 -18.12 13.23
C GLY A 193 9.70 -17.16 12.08
N SER A 194 10.02 -15.89 12.38
CA SER A 194 10.23 -14.88 11.35
C SER A 194 11.56 -15.08 10.61
N THR A 195 11.58 -14.80 9.31
CA THR A 195 12.81 -14.87 8.50
C THR A 195 13.90 -13.94 9.04
N ARG A 196 13.54 -12.76 9.54
CA ARG A 196 14.45 -11.87 10.26
C ARG A 196 15.18 -12.60 11.40
N SER A 197 14.42 -13.25 12.28
CA SER A 197 15.00 -13.99 13.42
C SER A 197 15.95 -15.09 12.97
N LEU A 198 15.62 -15.79 11.88
CA LEU A 198 16.49 -16.82 11.29
C LEU A 198 17.79 -16.24 10.72
N VAL A 199 17.72 -15.10 10.03
CA VAL A 199 18.89 -14.38 9.51
C VAL A 199 19.79 -13.90 10.64
N GLU A 200 19.24 -13.20 11.64
CA GLU A 200 20.01 -12.68 12.77
C GLU A 200 20.62 -13.80 13.63
N ALA A 201 19.98 -14.95 13.72
CA ALA A 201 20.53 -16.13 14.40
C ALA A 201 21.86 -16.61 13.78
N ARG A 202 22.11 -16.33 12.48
CA ARG A 202 23.37 -16.70 11.80
C ARG A 202 24.56 -15.89 12.29
N ALA A 203 24.33 -14.68 12.81
CA ALA A 203 25.37 -13.81 13.33
C ALA A 203 25.51 -13.90 14.86
N LYS A 204 24.70 -14.70 15.56
CA LYS A 204 24.67 -14.76 17.02
C LYS A 204 26.02 -15.10 17.66
N SER A 205 26.83 -15.95 17.03
CA SER A 205 28.15 -16.34 17.54
C SER A 205 29.19 -15.21 17.50
N TYR A 206 28.92 -14.11 16.79
CA TYR A 206 29.80 -12.95 16.67
C TYR A 206 29.46 -11.82 17.64
N GLY A 207 28.41 -11.97 18.44
CA GLY A 207 28.02 -10.98 19.46
C GLY A 207 27.82 -9.59 18.91
N ASP A 208 28.53 -8.61 19.48
CA ASP A 208 28.54 -7.18 19.13
C ASP A 208 29.39 -6.85 17.90
N THR A 209 30.22 -7.82 17.45
CA THR A 209 31.06 -7.62 16.24
C THR A 209 30.36 -7.99 14.94
N LYS A 210 29.11 -8.46 14.98
CA LYS A 210 28.30 -8.79 13.80
C LYS A 210 27.95 -7.54 13.01
N LYS A 211 27.83 -7.69 11.70
CA LYS A 211 27.44 -6.63 10.76
C LYS A 211 26.35 -7.13 9.83
N ILE A 212 25.16 -6.55 9.92
CA ILE A 212 24.01 -6.96 9.13
C ILE A 212 23.44 -5.75 8.41
N VAL A 213 23.26 -5.85 7.10
CA VAL A 213 22.52 -4.86 6.34
C VAL A 213 21.34 -5.50 5.64
N TYR A 214 20.19 -4.92 5.80
CA TYR A 214 18.96 -5.25 5.08
C TYR A 214 18.64 -4.15 4.11
N ILE A 215 18.40 -4.49 2.85
CA ILE A 215 18.07 -3.54 1.78
C ILE A 215 16.85 -4.05 1.05
N SER A 216 15.82 -3.24 0.91
CA SER A 216 14.64 -3.60 0.12
C SER A 216 13.81 -2.40 -0.27
N SER A 217 13.08 -2.53 -1.38
CA SER A 217 11.90 -1.72 -1.63
C SER A 217 10.76 -2.22 -0.76
N PRO A 218 10.03 -1.33 -0.07
CA PRO A 218 8.94 -1.74 0.81
C PRO A 218 7.71 -2.19 0.01
N THR A 219 6.84 -2.94 0.67
CA THR A 219 5.55 -3.36 0.14
C THR A 219 4.40 -2.72 0.93
N THR A 220 3.50 -3.50 1.49
CA THR A 220 2.35 -2.97 2.24
C THR A 220 2.68 -2.92 3.73
N LYS A 221 2.29 -1.84 4.38
CA LYS A 221 2.44 -1.64 5.83
C LYS A 221 1.85 -2.80 6.63
N GLY A 222 2.58 -3.24 7.63
CA GLY A 222 2.21 -4.37 8.49
C GLY A 222 2.52 -5.75 7.90
N ILE A 223 2.91 -5.85 6.61
CA ILE A 223 3.34 -7.12 5.99
C ILE A 223 4.71 -7.05 5.32
N SER A 224 5.26 -5.86 5.12
CA SER A 224 6.61 -5.65 4.58
C SER A 224 7.67 -6.13 5.57
N ASN A 225 8.65 -6.94 5.10
CA ASN A 225 9.73 -7.43 5.95
C ASN A 225 10.71 -6.32 6.32
N ILE A 226 11.01 -5.41 5.39
CA ILE A 226 11.93 -4.30 5.66
C ILE A 226 11.35 -3.32 6.68
N GLU A 227 10.02 -3.18 6.76
CA GLU A 227 9.35 -2.37 7.79
C GLU A 227 9.76 -2.81 9.20
N GLU A 228 9.76 -4.12 9.47
CA GLU A 228 10.09 -4.67 10.79
C GLU A 228 11.49 -4.26 11.26
N VAL A 229 12.45 -4.19 10.33
CA VAL A 229 13.83 -3.78 10.64
C VAL A 229 13.99 -2.26 10.63
N TYR A 230 13.25 -1.56 9.78
CA TYR A 230 13.26 -0.10 9.72
C TYR A 230 12.70 0.53 11.00
N GLU A 231 11.64 -0.05 11.55
CA GLU A 231 10.96 0.47 12.74
C GLU A 231 11.82 0.45 14.01
N ILE A 232 12.75 -0.49 14.14
CA ILE A 232 13.64 -0.60 15.31
C ILE A 232 14.86 0.32 15.25
N GLY A 233 15.16 0.90 14.07
CA GLY A 233 16.26 1.84 13.86
C GLY A 233 15.90 3.29 14.17
N ASP A 234 16.80 4.21 13.80
CA ASP A 234 16.67 5.65 14.06
C ASP A 234 15.97 6.43 12.93
N LYS A 235 15.43 5.75 11.91
CA LYS A 235 14.58 6.28 10.83
C LYS A 235 15.16 7.49 10.12
N ARG A 236 16.44 7.41 9.72
CA ARG A 236 17.13 8.49 9.04
C ARG A 236 16.48 8.82 7.70
N LYS A 237 16.36 10.11 7.43
CA LYS A 237 15.94 10.67 6.14
C LYS A 237 17.15 11.30 5.46
N TRP A 238 17.19 11.22 4.12
CA TRP A 238 18.18 11.96 3.33
C TRP A 238 17.76 13.41 3.24
N ASN A 239 18.62 14.32 3.71
CA ASN A 239 18.35 15.75 3.79
C ASN A 239 19.31 16.51 2.89
N TRP A 240 18.80 17.54 2.24
CA TRP A 240 19.58 18.54 1.54
C TRP A 240 19.63 19.83 2.34
N GLU A 241 20.73 20.54 2.25
CA GLU A 241 20.83 21.91 2.70
C GLU A 241 20.13 22.82 1.70
N CYS A 242 19.08 23.51 2.14
CA CYS A 242 18.29 24.35 1.25
C CYS A 242 19.15 25.57 0.79
N PRO A 243 19.28 25.82 -0.51
CA PRO A 243 20.12 26.92 -1.02
C PRO A 243 19.56 28.32 -0.70
N HIS A 244 18.35 28.41 -0.16
CA HIS A 244 17.71 29.69 0.17
C HIS A 244 17.70 30.00 1.67
N CYS A 245 17.54 29.00 2.52
CA CYS A 245 17.44 29.22 3.98
C CYS A 245 18.50 28.42 4.77
N GLU A 246 19.40 27.71 4.10
CA GLU A 246 20.53 26.96 4.69
C GLU A 246 20.10 25.91 5.75
N THR A 247 18.80 25.60 5.79
CA THR A 247 18.27 24.58 6.70
C THR A 247 18.32 23.20 6.00
N TYR A 248 18.72 22.17 6.74
CA TYR A 248 18.62 20.79 6.26
C TYR A 248 17.17 20.34 6.23
N ILE A 249 16.69 19.97 5.06
CA ILE A 249 15.31 19.55 4.80
C ILE A 249 15.26 18.11 4.30
N PRO A 250 14.40 17.25 4.88
CA PRO A 250 14.21 15.90 4.35
C PRO A 250 13.50 15.97 2.99
N ILE A 251 14.08 15.30 1.99
CA ILE A 251 13.52 15.30 0.64
C ILE A 251 12.41 14.27 0.54
N GLN A 252 11.19 14.75 0.34
CA GLN A 252 9.96 13.95 0.28
C GLN A 252 9.06 14.45 -0.85
N TRP A 253 8.18 13.59 -1.34
CA TRP A 253 7.25 13.93 -2.42
C TRP A 253 6.31 15.07 -2.04
N LYS A 254 5.75 15.02 -0.83
CA LYS A 254 4.82 16.00 -0.28
C LYS A 254 5.02 16.11 1.22
N VAL A 255 5.15 17.33 1.72
CA VAL A 255 5.31 17.62 3.16
C VAL A 255 4.32 18.70 3.57
N GLU A 256 3.49 18.39 4.56
CA GLU A 256 2.55 19.37 5.14
C GLU A 256 3.31 20.35 6.03
N ARG A 257 3.03 21.65 5.89
CA ARG A 257 3.56 22.74 6.71
C ARG A 257 2.61 23.08 7.85
N GLU A 258 3.09 23.81 8.83
CA GLU A 258 2.29 24.28 9.95
C GLU A 258 1.11 25.19 9.52
N ASP A 259 1.26 25.91 8.41
CA ASP A 259 0.20 26.76 7.82
C ASP A 259 -0.81 25.97 6.98
N GLY A 260 -0.73 24.62 6.97
CA GLY A 260 -1.59 23.74 6.20
C GLY A 260 -1.27 23.70 4.70
N THR A 261 -0.30 24.48 4.21
CA THR A 261 0.18 24.36 2.83
C THR A 261 1.15 23.19 2.69
N PHE A 262 1.52 22.83 1.47
CA PHE A 262 2.41 21.71 1.22
C PHE A 262 3.71 22.18 0.55
N GLY A 263 4.84 21.62 1.00
CA GLY A 263 6.13 21.64 0.29
C GLY A 263 6.36 20.34 -0.47
N GLY A 264 7.51 20.19 -1.10
CA GLY A 264 7.88 19.02 -1.88
C GLY A 264 7.84 19.29 -3.39
N ILE A 265 7.55 18.27 -4.20
CA ILE A 265 7.44 18.43 -5.66
C ILE A 265 6.20 19.24 -6.02
N LYS A 266 6.41 20.21 -6.92
CA LYS A 266 5.39 21.10 -7.48
C LYS A 266 5.39 21.01 -9.00
N TRP A 267 4.21 21.18 -9.58
CA TRP A 267 4.00 21.24 -11.02
C TRP A 267 2.74 22.04 -11.35
N GLU A 268 2.62 22.45 -12.59
CA GLU A 268 1.42 23.12 -13.14
C GLU A 268 0.89 22.31 -14.32
N LEU A 269 -0.41 22.40 -14.54
CA LEU A 269 -1.10 21.80 -15.68
C LEU A 269 -1.61 22.91 -16.60
N ASN A 270 -1.66 22.64 -17.90
CA ASN A 270 -2.30 23.53 -18.86
C ASN A 270 -3.84 23.36 -18.84
N ASN A 271 -4.54 24.14 -19.64
CA ASN A 271 -6.02 24.07 -19.75
C ASN A 271 -6.55 22.69 -20.21
N ASN A 272 -5.69 21.86 -20.80
CA ASN A 272 -6.04 20.50 -21.22
C ASN A 272 -5.65 19.43 -20.19
N ASN A 273 -5.32 19.83 -18.96
CA ASN A 273 -4.83 18.95 -17.90
C ASN A 273 -3.50 18.24 -18.23
N GLU A 274 -2.70 18.75 -19.16
CA GLU A 274 -1.37 18.20 -19.47
C GLU A 274 -0.28 18.90 -18.66
N LEU A 275 0.75 18.14 -18.27
CA LEU A 275 1.87 18.65 -17.47
C LEU A 275 2.67 19.71 -18.23
N ILE A 276 2.85 20.88 -17.64
CA ILE A 276 3.83 21.88 -18.07
C ILE A 276 5.19 21.47 -17.50
N GLU A 277 5.99 20.72 -18.26
CA GLU A 277 7.25 20.12 -17.79
C GLU A 277 8.23 21.12 -17.19
N SER A 278 8.29 22.33 -17.71
CA SER A 278 9.16 23.42 -17.21
C SER A 278 8.74 23.97 -15.85
N SER A 279 7.52 23.69 -15.42
CA SER A 279 7.01 24.09 -14.11
C SER A 279 7.49 23.18 -12.97
N VAL A 280 7.92 21.94 -13.29
CA VAL A 280 8.30 20.95 -12.29
C VAL A 280 9.54 21.41 -11.50
N HIS A 281 9.37 21.55 -10.19
CA HIS A 281 10.43 21.95 -9.28
C HIS A 281 10.18 21.37 -7.87
N TYR A 282 11.18 21.46 -7.01
CA TYR A 282 11.02 21.16 -5.59
C TYR A 282 10.85 22.47 -4.81
N GLU A 283 9.86 22.53 -3.93
CA GLU A 283 9.60 23.67 -3.08
C GLU A 283 10.00 23.34 -1.63
N CYS A 284 10.92 24.12 -1.08
CA CYS A 284 11.37 23.94 0.30
C CYS A 284 10.20 24.03 1.27
N GLN A 285 10.06 23.02 2.14
CA GLN A 285 8.99 23.01 3.14
C GLN A 285 9.16 24.07 4.22
N ASN A 286 10.35 24.65 4.39
CA ASN A 286 10.64 25.67 5.41
C ASN A 286 10.43 27.08 4.87
N CYS A 287 11.13 27.47 3.79
CA CYS A 287 11.13 28.85 3.29
C CYS A 287 10.33 29.07 2.01
N LYS A 288 9.70 28.04 1.43
CA LYS A 288 9.00 28.05 0.14
C LYS A 288 9.90 28.38 -1.07
N GLY A 289 11.23 28.42 -0.87
CA GLY A 289 12.18 28.66 -1.94
C GLY A 289 12.16 27.55 -2.99
N ARG A 290 12.21 27.94 -4.28
CA ARG A 290 12.21 27.03 -5.41
C ARG A 290 13.61 26.42 -5.63
N ILE A 291 13.68 25.10 -5.74
CA ILE A 291 14.89 24.33 -6.04
C ILE A 291 14.65 23.65 -7.39
N ASP A 292 15.52 23.94 -8.36
CA ASP A 292 15.42 23.37 -9.69
C ASP A 292 16.16 22.02 -9.81
N TYR A 293 15.71 21.15 -10.71
CA TYR A 293 16.29 19.82 -10.95
C TYR A 293 17.82 19.86 -11.19
N LYS A 294 18.32 20.93 -11.80
CA LYS A 294 19.76 21.11 -12.10
C LYS A 294 20.64 21.15 -10.85
N GLN A 295 20.11 21.61 -9.72
CA GLN A 295 20.82 21.72 -8.43
C GLN A 295 20.93 20.37 -7.70
N LYS A 296 20.15 19.38 -8.13
CA LYS A 296 20.04 18.05 -7.48
C LYS A 296 21.38 17.37 -7.24
N TYR A 297 22.31 17.43 -8.21
CA TYR A 297 23.62 16.78 -8.07
C TYR A 297 24.43 17.39 -6.94
N GLU A 298 24.56 18.72 -6.93
CA GLU A 298 25.33 19.45 -5.91
C GLU A 298 24.70 19.30 -4.52
N LEU A 299 23.38 19.34 -4.43
CA LEU A 299 22.65 19.14 -3.17
C LEU A 299 22.82 17.72 -2.63
N ASN A 300 22.92 16.72 -3.49
CA ASN A 300 23.24 15.38 -3.06
C ASN A 300 24.67 15.26 -2.51
N LEU A 301 25.66 15.95 -3.09
CA LEU A 301 27.05 15.90 -2.61
C LEU A 301 27.18 16.42 -1.16
N THR A 302 26.38 17.41 -0.79
CA THR A 302 26.36 17.99 0.56
C THR A 302 25.26 17.41 1.45
N GLY A 303 24.49 16.44 0.92
CA GLY A 303 23.40 15.80 1.63
C GLY A 303 23.86 15.03 2.88
N LYS A 304 22.96 14.87 3.84
CA LYS A 304 23.23 14.17 5.10
C LYS A 304 22.05 13.30 5.53
N TRP A 305 22.37 12.18 6.14
CA TRP A 305 21.43 11.36 6.86
C TRP A 305 21.15 11.96 8.24
N ILE A 306 19.90 12.33 8.51
CA ILE A 306 19.47 12.89 9.80
C ILE A 306 18.47 11.96 10.45
N PRO A 307 18.72 11.48 11.71
CA PRO A 307 17.79 10.61 12.42
C PRO A 307 16.50 11.36 12.77
N THR A 308 15.38 10.66 12.70
CA THR A 308 14.05 11.22 13.03
C THR A 308 13.39 10.51 14.22
N ALA A 309 14.00 9.44 14.72
CA ALA A 309 13.51 8.65 15.85
C ALA A 309 14.65 8.16 16.73
N LYS A 310 14.31 7.75 17.95
CA LYS A 310 15.24 7.05 18.84
C LYS A 310 15.23 5.56 18.46
N PRO A 311 16.40 4.93 18.21
CA PRO A 311 16.45 3.52 17.89
C PRO A 311 16.17 2.67 19.12
N GLU A 312 15.74 1.42 18.93
CA GLU A 312 15.57 0.43 20.00
C GLU A 312 16.91 0.15 20.73
N LYS A 313 18.01 0.07 19.95
CA LYS A 313 19.37 -0.01 20.45
C LYS A 313 20.25 1.00 19.76
N PRO A 314 21.24 1.60 20.47
CA PRO A 314 22.16 2.57 19.87
C PRO A 314 22.91 2.07 18.64
N GLN A 315 23.08 0.76 18.49
CA GLN A 315 23.77 0.10 17.39
C GLN A 315 22.89 -0.14 16.15
N TYR A 316 21.62 0.27 16.17
CA TYR A 316 20.67 0.06 15.07
C TYR A 316 20.47 1.37 14.29
N ARG A 317 20.61 1.28 12.97
CA ARG A 317 20.37 2.39 12.02
C ARG A 317 19.32 1.98 11.02
N SER A 318 18.47 2.92 10.64
CA SER A 318 17.55 2.70 9.54
C SER A 318 17.42 3.94 8.66
N TYR A 319 17.25 3.72 7.36
CA TYR A 319 17.35 4.69 6.29
C TYR A 319 16.13 4.61 5.38
N SER A 320 15.56 5.74 5.01
CA SER A 320 14.49 5.82 4.01
C SER A 320 14.93 6.71 2.86
N PHE A 321 14.86 6.17 1.64
CA PHE A 321 15.36 6.82 0.44
C PHE A 321 14.37 6.74 -0.73
N ASN A 322 14.13 7.85 -1.42
CA ASN A 322 13.21 7.96 -2.54
C ASN A 322 13.86 8.41 -3.85
N ALA A 323 13.18 8.24 -4.97
CA ALA A 323 13.70 8.51 -6.30
C ALA A 323 13.97 9.99 -6.59
N LEU A 324 13.43 10.91 -5.79
CA LEU A 324 13.75 12.34 -5.92
C LEU A 324 15.25 12.60 -5.78
N CYS A 325 15.93 11.76 -4.97
CA CYS A 325 17.36 11.86 -4.68
C CYS A 325 18.23 10.95 -5.56
N ASN A 326 17.65 10.14 -6.47
CA ASN A 326 18.44 9.29 -7.38
C ASN A 326 19.45 10.12 -8.19
N PRO A 327 20.61 9.55 -8.57
CA PRO A 327 21.61 10.25 -9.35
C PRO A 327 21.06 10.80 -10.66
N PRO A 328 21.67 11.87 -11.23
CA PRO A 328 21.32 12.35 -12.56
C PRO A 328 21.45 11.23 -13.62
N GLY A 329 20.48 11.15 -14.51
CA GLY A 329 20.42 10.11 -15.55
C GLY A 329 19.63 8.86 -15.19
N PHE A 330 19.12 8.77 -13.94
CA PHE A 330 18.01 7.92 -13.54
C PHE A 330 16.69 8.66 -13.77
N ASP A 331 15.68 8.47 -12.92
CA ASP A 331 14.41 9.18 -13.06
C ASP A 331 14.56 10.70 -12.93
N SER A 332 14.04 11.44 -13.89
CA SER A 332 13.85 12.89 -13.76
C SER A 332 12.63 13.20 -12.91
N TRP A 333 12.57 14.38 -12.28
CA TRP A 333 11.37 14.81 -11.55
C TRP A 333 10.14 14.91 -12.48
N VAL A 334 10.36 15.30 -13.75
CA VAL A 334 9.32 15.32 -14.76
C VAL A 334 8.75 13.91 -14.99
N SER A 335 9.64 12.91 -15.16
CA SER A 335 9.21 11.51 -15.32
C SER A 335 8.43 10.99 -14.10
N LEU A 336 8.86 11.34 -12.88
CA LEU A 336 8.14 10.97 -11.65
C LEU A 336 6.75 11.62 -11.59
N VAL A 337 6.63 12.91 -11.98
CA VAL A 337 5.33 13.58 -12.04
C VAL A 337 4.41 12.95 -13.10
N HIS A 338 4.91 12.60 -14.28
CA HIS A 338 4.13 11.86 -15.28
C HIS A 338 3.63 10.51 -14.75
N GLN A 339 4.48 9.76 -14.04
CA GLN A 339 4.07 8.49 -13.41
C GLN A 339 2.98 8.71 -12.34
N PHE A 340 3.13 9.76 -11.54
CA PHE A 340 2.12 10.13 -10.54
C PHE A 340 0.80 10.54 -11.18
N LEU A 341 0.82 11.40 -12.20
CA LEU A 341 -0.39 11.85 -12.90
C LEU A 341 -1.09 10.70 -13.64
N LYS A 342 -0.34 9.69 -14.10
CA LYS A 342 -0.94 8.46 -14.64
C LYS A 342 -1.69 7.66 -13.58
N ALA A 343 -1.20 7.66 -12.34
CA ALA A 343 -1.88 7.00 -11.21
C ALA A 343 -3.03 7.85 -10.65
N CYS A 344 -2.85 9.18 -10.66
CA CYS A 344 -3.79 10.17 -10.12
C CYS A 344 -4.09 11.22 -11.18
N PRO A 345 -4.83 10.88 -12.26
CA PRO A 345 -5.15 11.84 -13.29
C PRO A 345 -6.08 12.94 -12.75
N PRO A 346 -5.92 14.19 -13.19
CA PRO A 346 -6.80 15.27 -12.77
C PRO A 346 -8.24 14.97 -13.22
N ASN A 347 -9.18 15.17 -12.32
CA ASN A 347 -10.61 14.99 -12.55
C ASN A 347 -11.07 13.55 -12.91
N GLU A 348 -10.21 12.55 -12.73
CA GLU A 348 -10.54 11.14 -12.98
C GLU A 348 -10.35 10.29 -11.71
N THR A 349 -10.79 9.04 -11.77
CA THR A 349 -10.61 8.08 -10.66
C THR A 349 -9.15 7.68 -10.52
N VAL A 350 -8.64 7.72 -9.29
CA VAL A 350 -7.28 7.29 -8.97
C VAL A 350 -7.10 5.79 -9.25
N ASP A 351 -6.09 5.43 -10.03
CA ASP A 351 -5.65 4.03 -10.16
C ASP A 351 -4.82 3.63 -8.93
N ILE A 352 -5.48 2.95 -7.99
CA ILE A 352 -4.87 2.53 -6.72
C ILE A 352 -3.67 1.59 -6.95
N GLY A 353 -3.72 0.74 -7.99
CA GLY A 353 -2.63 -0.18 -8.32
C GLY A 353 -1.38 0.56 -8.80
N LEU A 354 -1.55 1.55 -9.67
CA LEU A 354 -0.46 2.41 -10.12
C LEU A 354 0.06 3.28 -8.98
N LEU A 355 -0.84 3.83 -8.14
CA LEU A 355 -0.43 4.65 -7.00
C LEU A 355 0.34 3.82 -5.95
N LYS A 356 -0.10 2.59 -5.65
CA LYS A 356 0.64 1.65 -4.80
C LYS A 356 2.03 1.38 -5.37
N THR A 357 2.09 1.09 -6.67
CA THR A 357 3.37 0.85 -7.36
C THR A 357 4.28 2.07 -7.25
N PHE A 358 3.76 3.27 -7.53
CA PHE A 358 4.51 4.52 -7.42
C PHE A 358 5.03 4.75 -5.99
N THR A 359 4.18 4.57 -4.99
CA THR A 359 4.54 4.75 -3.57
C THR A 359 5.67 3.79 -3.17
N ASN A 360 5.53 2.49 -3.46
CA ASN A 360 6.53 1.50 -3.06
C ASN A 360 7.83 1.63 -3.87
N THR A 361 7.73 1.83 -5.20
CA THR A 361 8.90 1.74 -6.08
C THR A 361 9.58 3.07 -6.36
N GLN A 362 8.86 4.19 -6.32
CA GLN A 362 9.45 5.52 -6.55
C GLN A 362 9.67 6.27 -5.25
N LEU A 363 8.71 6.23 -4.32
CA LEU A 363 8.89 6.93 -3.05
C LEU A 363 9.66 6.09 -2.02
N GLY A 364 9.77 4.77 -2.22
CA GLY A 364 10.38 3.89 -1.23
C GLY A 364 9.63 3.89 0.10
N GLU A 365 8.32 4.11 0.03
CA GLU A 365 7.43 4.22 1.18
C GLU A 365 6.48 3.02 1.25
N LEU A 366 6.12 2.65 2.47
CA LEU A 366 5.13 1.61 2.71
C LEU A 366 3.77 2.03 2.16
N TRP A 367 3.16 1.17 1.37
CA TRP A 367 1.78 1.37 0.99
C TRP A 367 0.88 1.18 2.22
N GLU A 368 0.19 2.23 2.62
CA GLU A 368 -0.89 2.10 3.59
C GLU A 368 -2.18 1.83 2.84
N ASP A 369 -2.72 0.65 3.01
CA ASP A 369 -4.11 0.41 2.61
C ASP A 369 -5.00 1.27 3.51
N ARG A 370 -5.28 2.49 3.07
CA ARG A 370 -6.15 3.43 3.80
C ARG A 370 -7.55 2.85 4.04
N GLY A 371 -7.86 1.72 3.38
CA GLY A 371 -9.07 0.94 3.54
C GLY A 371 -9.01 -0.20 4.56
N THR A 372 -7.91 -0.46 5.25
CA THR A 372 -7.82 -1.64 6.14
C THR A 372 -8.73 -1.56 7.38
N SER A 373 -9.11 -0.38 7.78
CA SER A 373 -10.17 -0.14 8.80
C SER A 373 -10.70 1.28 8.61
N PRO A 374 -11.80 1.45 7.88
CA PRO A 374 -12.46 2.74 7.80
C PRO A 374 -12.76 3.24 9.22
N ARG A 375 -12.52 4.53 9.47
CA ARG A 375 -12.87 5.14 10.76
C ARG A 375 -14.18 5.88 10.59
N ALA A 376 -15.25 5.36 11.16
CA ALA A 376 -16.57 5.98 11.13
C ALA A 376 -16.61 7.40 11.70
N THR A 377 -15.67 7.73 12.61
CA THR A 377 -15.53 9.09 13.15
C THR A 377 -15.23 10.13 12.06
N SER A 378 -14.55 9.76 10.97
CA SER A 378 -14.29 10.69 9.86
C SER A 378 -15.57 11.09 9.14
N LEU A 379 -16.55 10.20 9.05
CA LEU A 379 -17.83 10.45 8.38
C LEU A 379 -18.71 11.46 9.13
N MET A 380 -18.55 11.60 10.45
CA MET A 380 -19.24 12.63 11.21
C MET A 380 -18.88 14.05 10.76
N ASN A 381 -17.66 14.23 10.27
CA ASN A 381 -17.20 15.54 9.75
C ASN A 381 -17.82 15.89 8.38
N ASN A 382 -18.42 14.88 7.72
CA ASN A 382 -19.02 15.04 6.41
C ASN A 382 -20.54 15.28 6.49
N VAL A 383 -21.08 15.51 7.69
CA VAL A 383 -22.46 15.89 7.88
C VAL A 383 -22.66 17.33 7.40
N ARG A 384 -23.67 17.53 6.55
CA ARG A 384 -24.01 18.80 5.90
C ARG A 384 -25.37 19.32 6.39
N ASN A 385 -25.64 20.61 6.10
CA ASN A 385 -26.85 21.26 6.56
C ASN A 385 -28.03 21.07 5.57
N TYR A 386 -28.48 19.83 5.42
CA TYR A 386 -29.72 19.54 4.73
C TYR A 386 -30.55 18.47 5.48
N PRO A 387 -31.91 18.47 5.36
CA PRO A 387 -32.77 17.58 6.11
C PRO A 387 -32.82 16.17 5.49
N ILE A 388 -33.04 15.16 6.35
CA ILE A 388 -33.24 13.77 5.91
C ILE A 388 -34.49 13.67 5.04
N GLY A 389 -34.41 12.96 3.93
CA GLY A 389 -35.53 12.68 3.03
C GLY A 389 -35.85 13.79 2.03
N VAL A 390 -34.95 14.75 1.89
CA VAL A 390 -34.99 15.84 0.91
C VAL A 390 -33.79 15.71 -0.02
N VAL A 391 -33.99 15.86 -1.33
CA VAL A 391 -32.87 15.90 -2.30
C VAL A 391 -32.12 17.19 -2.12
N PRO A 392 -30.81 17.17 -1.84
CA PRO A 392 -30.04 18.34 -1.49
C PRO A 392 -29.56 19.13 -2.73
N ASP A 393 -30.46 19.49 -3.62
CA ASP A 393 -30.14 20.16 -4.90
C ASP A 393 -29.53 21.55 -4.71
N LYS A 394 -30.01 22.36 -3.75
CA LYS A 394 -29.42 23.65 -3.39
C LYS A 394 -28.10 23.50 -2.61
N THR A 395 -28.04 22.51 -1.73
CA THR A 395 -26.82 22.23 -0.96
C THR A 395 -25.69 21.79 -1.91
N CYS A 396 -25.98 20.98 -2.93
CA CYS A 396 -25.01 20.58 -3.95
C CYS A 396 -24.46 21.79 -4.72
N GLU A 397 -25.33 22.72 -5.13
CA GLU A 397 -24.91 23.97 -5.79
C GLU A 397 -24.03 24.84 -4.89
N ASN A 398 -24.40 24.98 -3.62
CA ASN A 398 -23.62 25.78 -2.65
C ASN A 398 -22.26 25.14 -2.30
N ASP A 399 -22.18 23.82 -2.35
CA ASP A 399 -20.95 23.06 -2.12
C ASP A 399 -20.07 22.93 -3.38
N ASP A 400 -20.43 23.59 -4.49
CA ASP A 400 -19.76 23.51 -5.81
C ASP A 400 -19.60 22.07 -6.34
N THR A 401 -20.55 21.18 -5.99
CA THR A 401 -20.51 19.76 -6.38
C THR A 401 -21.33 19.47 -7.63
N GLY A 402 -21.84 20.50 -8.28
CA GLY A 402 -22.58 20.41 -9.53
C GLY A 402 -24.07 20.06 -9.35
N LYS A 403 -24.68 19.56 -10.43
CA LYS A 403 -26.11 19.16 -10.42
C LYS A 403 -26.27 17.73 -9.92
N ILE A 404 -27.49 17.41 -9.44
CA ILE A 404 -27.89 16.03 -9.21
C ILE A 404 -27.94 15.30 -10.56
N ALA A 405 -27.08 14.30 -10.72
CA ALA A 405 -26.92 13.53 -11.95
C ALA A 405 -27.68 12.20 -11.94
N LEU A 406 -27.83 11.61 -10.75
CA LEU A 406 -28.50 10.31 -10.59
C LEU A 406 -29.01 10.18 -9.15
N ILE A 407 -30.20 9.61 -8.97
CA ILE A 407 -30.72 9.14 -7.68
C ILE A 407 -30.83 7.63 -7.71
N SER A 408 -30.10 6.98 -6.81
CA SER A 408 -30.08 5.51 -6.67
C SER A 408 -30.75 5.07 -5.37
N LEU A 409 -31.35 3.89 -5.40
CA LEU A 409 -31.83 3.15 -4.23
C LEU A 409 -31.12 1.79 -4.20
N ALA A 410 -30.49 1.46 -3.10
CA ALA A 410 -29.89 0.14 -2.89
C ALA A 410 -30.52 -0.56 -1.69
N CYS A 411 -30.64 -1.90 -1.80
CA CYS A 411 -31.30 -2.73 -0.82
C CYS A 411 -30.48 -3.98 -0.49
N ASP A 412 -30.32 -4.25 0.81
CA ASP A 412 -29.71 -5.47 1.37
C ASP A 412 -30.79 -6.32 2.05
N LEU A 413 -30.91 -7.59 1.62
CA LEU A 413 -31.88 -8.53 2.14
C LEU A 413 -31.28 -9.36 3.28
N GLY A 414 -32.02 -9.45 4.39
CA GLY A 414 -31.64 -10.24 5.55
C GLY A 414 -32.80 -11.04 6.13
N GLY A 415 -32.48 -11.98 7.00
CA GLY A 415 -33.41 -12.83 7.70
C GLY A 415 -32.80 -14.16 8.06
N ILE A 416 -33.47 -14.94 8.88
CA ILE A 416 -33.03 -16.27 9.30
C ILE A 416 -34.04 -17.27 8.76
N MET A 417 -33.58 -18.35 8.15
CA MET A 417 -34.43 -19.48 7.75
C MET A 417 -34.51 -20.49 8.90
N ASP A 418 -35.73 -20.83 9.36
CA ASP A 418 -35.91 -21.86 10.37
C ASP A 418 -35.82 -23.29 9.78
N TYR A 419 -35.91 -24.31 10.63
CA TYR A 419 -35.87 -25.72 10.23
C TYR A 419 -37.02 -26.14 9.32
N ASP A 420 -38.17 -25.37 9.32
CA ASP A 420 -39.35 -25.61 8.50
C ASP A 420 -39.33 -24.79 7.20
N ASN A 421 -38.15 -24.20 6.82
CA ASN A 421 -37.99 -23.28 5.68
C ASN A 421 -38.87 -22.02 5.75
N ARG A 422 -39.28 -21.61 6.94
CA ARG A 422 -39.92 -20.32 7.18
C ARG A 422 -38.87 -19.28 7.43
N ILE A 423 -39.07 -18.07 6.89
CA ILE A 423 -38.17 -16.96 7.12
C ILE A 423 -38.57 -16.25 8.38
N GLU A 424 -37.74 -16.32 9.41
CA GLU A 424 -37.86 -15.56 10.64
C GLU A 424 -36.96 -14.31 10.57
N ASP A 425 -37.26 -13.30 11.40
CA ASP A 425 -36.48 -12.05 11.48
C ASP A 425 -36.24 -11.41 10.09
N VAL A 426 -37.28 -11.32 9.28
CA VAL A 426 -37.28 -10.66 7.97
C VAL A 426 -36.73 -9.24 8.09
N ARG A 427 -35.73 -8.89 7.28
CA ARG A 427 -35.15 -7.58 7.27
C ARG A 427 -34.80 -7.16 5.84
N LEU A 428 -35.03 -5.90 5.52
CA LEU A 428 -34.54 -5.23 4.34
C LEU A 428 -33.96 -3.86 4.75
N ASP A 429 -32.65 -3.70 4.59
CA ASP A 429 -31.98 -2.41 4.79
C ASP A 429 -31.87 -1.70 3.44
N TRP A 430 -32.15 -0.41 3.43
CA TRP A 430 -32.16 0.38 2.21
C TRP A 430 -31.62 1.79 2.42
N GLU A 431 -31.09 2.37 1.33
CA GLU A 431 -30.62 3.74 1.31
C GLU A 431 -30.84 4.36 -0.07
N ILE A 432 -31.34 5.59 -0.06
CA ILE A 432 -31.44 6.45 -1.23
C ILE A 432 -30.25 7.41 -1.22
N MET A 433 -29.54 7.48 -2.35
CA MET A 433 -28.34 8.30 -2.52
C MET A 433 -28.43 9.13 -3.78
N ALA A 434 -28.04 10.41 -3.69
CA ALA A 434 -27.84 11.25 -4.85
C ALA A 434 -26.34 11.23 -5.24
N HIS A 435 -26.11 11.17 -6.56
CA HIS A 435 -24.78 11.29 -7.18
C HIS A 435 -24.73 12.59 -7.96
N THR A 436 -23.71 13.41 -7.70
CA THR A 436 -23.56 14.71 -8.36
C THR A 436 -22.72 14.61 -9.63
N SER A 437 -22.85 15.59 -10.49
CA SER A 437 -22.11 15.66 -11.75
C SER A 437 -20.60 15.88 -11.57
N CYS A 438 -20.15 16.31 -10.38
CA CYS A 438 -18.73 16.41 -10.04
C CYS A 438 -18.23 15.18 -9.23
N GLY A 439 -19.07 14.12 -9.10
CA GLY A 439 -18.68 12.81 -8.58
C GLY A 439 -18.79 12.63 -7.07
N GLN A 440 -19.34 13.58 -6.33
CA GLN A 440 -19.65 13.43 -4.90
C GLN A 440 -20.95 12.67 -4.70
N THR A 441 -21.17 12.20 -3.47
CA THR A 441 -22.43 11.54 -3.08
C THR A 441 -23.07 12.25 -1.89
N TYR A 442 -24.40 12.25 -1.87
CA TYR A 442 -25.22 12.75 -0.77
C TYR A 442 -26.21 11.67 -0.36
N SER A 443 -26.12 11.19 0.87
CA SER A 443 -27.13 10.29 1.43
C SER A 443 -28.42 11.06 1.65
N ILE A 444 -29.52 10.62 1.06
CA ILE A 444 -30.83 11.29 1.19
C ILE A 444 -31.58 10.72 2.39
N LYS A 445 -31.76 9.41 2.42
CA LYS A 445 -32.51 8.72 3.46
C LYS A 445 -32.12 7.26 3.50
N HIS A 446 -32.03 6.71 4.69
CA HIS A 446 -31.88 5.27 4.91
C HIS A 446 -32.96 4.75 5.86
N GLY A 447 -33.14 3.44 5.83
CA GLY A 447 -34.06 2.78 6.76
C GLY A 447 -33.93 1.27 6.71
N SER A 448 -34.67 0.66 7.61
CA SER A 448 -34.79 -0.80 7.67
C SER A 448 -36.25 -1.16 7.79
N ILE A 449 -36.68 -2.14 7.00
CA ILE A 449 -38.01 -2.72 7.03
C ILE A 449 -37.87 -4.11 7.62
N GLY A 450 -38.62 -4.43 8.69
CA GLY A 450 -38.59 -5.76 9.30
C GLY A 450 -38.49 -5.76 10.82
N THR A 451 -38.50 -6.96 11.39
CA THR A 451 -38.34 -7.16 12.82
C THR A 451 -36.90 -7.11 13.23
N PHE A 452 -36.52 -6.07 13.93
CA PHE A 452 -35.19 -6.02 14.57
C PHE A 452 -35.16 -6.93 15.76
N LYS A 453 -34.39 -8.04 15.77
CA LYS A 453 -33.86 -8.58 16.92
C LYS A 453 -32.95 -9.68 16.81
N ARG A 454 -31.91 -9.86 17.38
CA ARG A 454 -31.67 -10.61 18.60
C ARG A 454 -30.58 -9.97 19.42
N THR A 455 -30.88 -9.60 20.63
CA THR A 455 -29.89 -9.65 21.69
C THR A 455 -29.67 -11.13 22.01
N GLN A 456 -28.46 -11.64 21.88
CA GLN A 456 -28.05 -13.05 22.01
C GLN A 456 -28.42 -13.77 23.31
N ASN A 457 -29.22 -13.17 24.22
CA ASN A 457 -29.49 -13.69 25.56
C ASN A 457 -31.01 -13.72 25.91
N LYS A 458 -31.93 -13.84 24.94
CA LYS A 458 -33.33 -13.99 25.30
C LYS A 458 -33.74 -15.46 25.38
N THR A 459 -34.34 -15.85 26.52
CA THR A 459 -34.92 -17.15 26.74
C THR A 459 -36.18 -17.32 25.93
N LYS A 460 -36.63 -18.59 25.67
CA LYS A 460 -37.87 -18.92 24.96
C LYS A 460 -39.11 -18.19 25.54
N LYS A 461 -39.12 -17.87 26.85
CA LYS A 461 -40.18 -17.08 27.53
C LYS A 461 -40.19 -15.59 27.12
N ASP A 462 -39.09 -15.04 26.71
CA ASP A 462 -39.01 -13.63 26.27
C ASP A 462 -39.51 -13.49 24.82
N ILE A 463 -39.47 -14.55 24.03
CA ILE A 463 -39.97 -14.62 22.66
C ILE A 463 -41.49 -14.65 22.67
N ASP A 464 -42.15 -15.38 23.60
CA ASP A 464 -43.60 -15.46 23.73
C ASP A 464 -44.22 -14.15 24.24
N ARG A 465 -43.48 -13.29 24.95
CA ARG A 465 -43.97 -11.96 25.36
C ARG A 465 -44.00 -10.94 24.22
N ASP A 466 -43.25 -11.14 23.15
CA ASP A 466 -43.22 -10.27 21.97
C ASP A 466 -44.32 -10.60 20.94
N SER A 467 -45.31 -11.39 21.31
CA SER A 467 -46.46 -11.82 20.47
C SER A 467 -47.29 -10.66 19.90
N ASN A 468 -47.15 -9.44 20.41
CA ASN A 468 -47.85 -8.24 19.93
C ASN A 468 -47.01 -7.39 18.94
N ARG A 469 -45.81 -7.83 18.52
CA ARG A 469 -45.06 -7.12 17.49
C ARG A 469 -45.54 -7.47 16.10
N GLU A 470 -45.74 -6.45 15.27
CA GLU A 470 -46.03 -6.64 13.85
C GLU A 470 -44.92 -7.46 13.20
N ARG A 471 -45.28 -8.62 12.63
CA ARG A 471 -44.34 -9.47 11.89
C ARG A 471 -44.33 -9.04 10.43
N PHE A 472 -43.14 -8.73 9.93
CA PHE A 472 -42.91 -8.47 8.52
C PHE A 472 -42.72 -9.78 7.76
N THR A 473 -43.07 -9.77 6.47
CA THR A 473 -42.99 -10.94 5.60
C THR A 473 -42.56 -10.56 4.19
N TYR A 474 -41.92 -11.50 3.50
CA TYR A 474 -41.66 -11.41 2.06
C TYR A 474 -42.86 -11.87 1.18
N ALA A 475 -44.01 -12.10 1.74
CA ALA A 475 -45.22 -12.37 0.97
C ALA A 475 -45.83 -11.07 0.42
N HIS A 476 -46.34 -11.12 -0.82
CA HIS A 476 -46.99 -9.98 -1.47
C HIS A 476 -48.45 -9.84 -1.06
N GLY A 477 -48.95 -8.61 -1.09
CA GLY A 477 -50.38 -8.30 -0.92
C GLY A 477 -50.93 -8.58 0.48
N VAL A 478 -50.10 -8.68 1.48
CA VAL A 478 -50.46 -8.89 2.88
C VAL A 478 -49.96 -7.75 3.76
N LYS A 479 -50.59 -7.53 4.90
CA LYS A 479 -50.14 -6.52 5.87
C LYS A 479 -48.69 -6.77 6.24
N ASN A 480 -47.85 -5.71 6.27
CA ASN A 480 -46.43 -5.74 6.55
C ASN A 480 -45.59 -6.52 5.53
N SER A 481 -46.01 -6.56 4.28
CA SER A 481 -45.22 -7.04 3.17
C SER A 481 -44.00 -6.12 2.96
N VAL A 482 -42.79 -6.67 3.05
CA VAL A 482 -41.54 -5.92 2.77
C VAL A 482 -41.53 -5.42 1.33
N TRP A 483 -42.03 -6.24 0.40
CA TRP A 483 -42.05 -5.89 -1.02
C TRP A 483 -43.02 -4.78 -1.37
N ASP A 484 -44.19 -4.74 -0.71
CA ASP A 484 -45.18 -3.68 -0.95
C ASP A 484 -44.66 -2.34 -0.39
N ILE A 485 -44.05 -2.36 0.78
CA ILE A 485 -43.37 -1.17 1.35
C ILE A 485 -42.22 -0.71 0.48
N LEU A 486 -41.38 -1.63 0.00
CA LEU A 486 -40.25 -1.28 -0.91
C LEU A 486 -40.79 -0.69 -2.21
N LYS A 487 -41.87 -1.22 -2.76
CA LYS A 487 -42.51 -0.69 -3.97
C LYS A 487 -42.99 0.75 -3.77
N ASP A 488 -43.55 1.08 -2.62
CA ASP A 488 -43.95 2.45 -2.28
C ASP A 488 -42.72 3.37 -2.21
N ILE A 489 -41.61 2.90 -1.66
CA ILE A 489 -40.36 3.67 -1.62
C ILE A 489 -39.84 3.94 -3.04
N ILE A 490 -39.83 2.92 -3.92
CA ILE A 490 -39.34 3.05 -5.31
C ILE A 490 -40.10 4.11 -6.13
N TYR A 491 -41.41 4.17 -5.92
CA TYR A 491 -42.31 5.00 -6.75
C TYR A 491 -42.77 6.30 -6.09
N THR A 492 -42.34 6.58 -4.87
CA THR A 492 -42.68 7.86 -4.21
C THR A 492 -41.64 8.92 -4.59
N PRO A 493 -42.02 9.98 -5.33
CA PRO A 493 -41.12 11.06 -5.66
C PRO A 493 -40.58 11.77 -4.41
N ILE A 494 -39.33 12.21 -4.46
CA ILE A 494 -38.63 12.85 -3.35
C ILE A 494 -38.55 14.36 -3.63
N GLN A 495 -39.03 15.16 -2.68
CA GLN A 495 -38.96 16.60 -2.82
C GLN A 495 -37.52 17.12 -2.65
N GLY A 496 -37.05 17.99 -3.53
CA GLY A 496 -35.80 18.71 -3.40
C GLY A 496 -35.92 19.98 -2.56
N GLU A 497 -34.80 20.50 -2.10
CA GLU A 497 -34.72 21.80 -1.39
C GLU A 497 -35.23 22.96 -2.28
N SER A 498 -35.10 22.83 -3.59
CA SER A 498 -35.63 23.77 -4.58
C SER A 498 -37.15 23.73 -4.72
N GLY A 499 -37.81 22.66 -4.22
CA GLY A 499 -39.22 22.37 -4.43
C GLY A 499 -39.49 21.50 -5.65
N VAL A 500 -38.47 21.13 -6.41
CA VAL A 500 -38.56 20.17 -7.53
C VAL A 500 -38.71 18.75 -6.95
N TYR A 501 -39.47 17.89 -7.65
CA TYR A 501 -39.62 16.49 -7.29
C TYR A 501 -38.74 15.61 -8.18
N TYR A 502 -38.07 14.64 -7.56
CA TYR A 502 -37.14 13.71 -8.18
C TYR A 502 -37.67 12.27 -8.05
N ASP A 503 -37.63 11.53 -9.14
CA ASP A 503 -37.84 10.08 -9.09
C ASP A 503 -36.54 9.35 -8.80
N ILE A 504 -36.63 8.09 -8.34
CA ILE A 504 -35.49 7.20 -8.25
C ILE A 504 -35.17 6.68 -9.65
N ASP A 505 -33.96 6.96 -10.15
CA ASP A 505 -33.51 6.61 -11.50
C ASP A 505 -33.17 5.13 -11.63
N ILE A 506 -32.59 4.56 -10.57
CA ILE A 506 -32.18 3.15 -10.53
C ILE A 506 -32.36 2.56 -9.13
N THR A 507 -32.84 1.32 -9.08
CA THR A 507 -32.93 0.52 -7.86
C THR A 507 -32.14 -0.77 -8.03
N VAL A 508 -31.29 -1.11 -7.06
CA VAL A 508 -30.54 -2.36 -7.03
C VAL A 508 -30.88 -3.14 -5.75
N ILE A 509 -31.11 -4.43 -5.90
CA ILE A 509 -31.54 -5.32 -4.82
C ILE A 509 -30.55 -6.49 -4.74
N ASP A 510 -29.93 -6.71 -3.57
CA ASP A 510 -29.07 -7.88 -3.38
C ASP A 510 -29.86 -9.17 -3.52
N THR A 511 -29.36 -10.06 -4.35
CA THR A 511 -29.95 -11.39 -4.58
C THR A 511 -29.09 -12.51 -4.00
N GLY A 512 -28.04 -12.21 -3.28
CA GLY A 512 -27.13 -13.18 -2.67
C GLY A 512 -27.81 -14.00 -1.60
N HIS A 513 -28.65 -13.35 -0.78
CA HIS A 513 -29.50 -13.98 0.21
C HIS A 513 -30.96 -14.03 -0.31
N PHE A 514 -31.67 -15.12 -0.10
CA PHE A 514 -33.04 -15.31 -0.60
C PHE A 514 -33.25 -15.07 -2.11
N THR A 515 -32.28 -15.50 -2.94
CA THR A 515 -32.20 -15.29 -4.39
C THR A 515 -33.56 -15.46 -5.12
N LYS A 516 -34.31 -16.52 -4.79
CA LYS A 516 -35.58 -16.80 -5.45
C LYS A 516 -36.65 -15.74 -5.16
N LEU A 517 -36.71 -15.25 -3.92
CA LEU A 517 -37.67 -14.23 -3.51
C LEU A 517 -37.37 -12.89 -4.16
N ALA A 518 -36.09 -12.47 -4.13
CA ALA A 518 -35.65 -11.24 -4.76
C ALA A 518 -35.90 -11.25 -6.27
N ASN A 519 -35.55 -12.33 -6.97
CA ASN A 519 -35.80 -12.47 -8.41
C ASN A 519 -37.28 -12.49 -8.78
N ASN A 520 -38.14 -13.09 -7.96
CA ASN A 520 -39.58 -13.07 -8.16
C ASN A 520 -40.13 -11.65 -8.05
N PHE A 521 -39.68 -10.89 -7.06
CA PHE A 521 -40.08 -9.49 -6.89
C PHE A 521 -39.63 -8.64 -8.08
N ILE A 522 -38.35 -8.67 -8.46
CA ILE A 522 -37.80 -7.93 -9.59
C ILE A 522 -38.56 -8.25 -10.88
N SER A 523 -38.84 -9.52 -11.14
CA SER A 523 -39.62 -9.96 -12.31
C SER A 523 -41.07 -9.50 -12.28
N SER A 524 -41.68 -9.38 -11.08
CA SER A 524 -43.07 -8.96 -10.92
C SER A 524 -43.30 -7.48 -11.16
N ILE A 525 -42.30 -6.66 -10.83
CA ILE A 525 -42.36 -5.18 -10.99
C ILE A 525 -42.38 -4.75 -12.47
N LYS A 526 -41.70 -5.51 -13.36
CA LYS A 526 -41.60 -5.20 -14.81
C LYS A 526 -41.07 -3.79 -15.11
N ASP A 527 -40.30 -3.21 -14.19
CA ASP A 527 -39.65 -1.91 -14.33
C ASP A 527 -38.16 -2.12 -14.65
N ARG A 528 -37.72 -1.55 -15.76
CA ARG A 528 -36.31 -1.63 -16.22
C ARG A 528 -35.32 -0.89 -15.32
N ARG A 529 -35.80 -0.05 -14.40
CA ARG A 529 -34.96 0.65 -13.41
C ARG A 529 -34.63 -0.21 -12.20
N VAL A 530 -35.16 -1.45 -12.10
CA VAL A 530 -34.99 -2.34 -10.95
C VAL A 530 -34.16 -3.55 -11.35
N PHE A 531 -32.97 -3.67 -10.78
CA PHE A 531 -31.99 -4.72 -11.07
C PHE A 531 -31.68 -5.58 -9.86
N GLY A 532 -31.42 -6.86 -10.10
CA GLY A 532 -30.77 -7.72 -9.15
C GLY A 532 -29.24 -7.54 -9.19
N ILE A 533 -28.61 -7.59 -8.02
CA ILE A 533 -27.17 -7.64 -7.90
C ILE A 533 -26.76 -8.86 -7.09
N LYS A 534 -25.54 -9.36 -7.33
CA LYS A 534 -24.96 -10.46 -6.55
C LYS A 534 -23.46 -10.26 -6.44
N GLY A 535 -22.97 -10.24 -5.20
CA GLY A 535 -21.53 -10.26 -4.94
C GLY A 535 -20.88 -11.57 -5.42
N LEU A 536 -19.69 -11.52 -5.96
CA LEU A 536 -18.83 -12.69 -6.14
C LEU A 536 -18.53 -13.25 -4.75
N GLY A 537 -18.86 -14.54 -4.51
CA GLY A 537 -18.91 -15.17 -3.20
C GLY A 537 -17.60 -15.09 -2.39
N GLU A 538 -17.69 -15.35 -1.08
CA GLU A 538 -16.60 -15.23 -0.11
C GLU A 538 -15.36 -16.08 -0.45
N ASP A 539 -15.50 -17.18 -1.21
CA ASP A 539 -14.39 -17.98 -1.69
C ASP A 539 -13.66 -17.36 -2.89
N ASN A 540 -14.26 -16.38 -3.54
CA ASN A 540 -13.66 -15.61 -4.63
C ASN A 540 -12.96 -14.37 -4.05
N TYR A 541 -11.71 -14.55 -3.61
CA TYR A 541 -10.86 -13.41 -3.33
C TYR A 541 -10.50 -12.68 -4.62
N ARG A 542 -10.39 -11.36 -4.55
CA ARG A 542 -9.88 -10.58 -5.67
C ARG A 542 -8.42 -11.00 -5.92
N LYS A 543 -8.16 -11.57 -7.10
CA LYS A 543 -6.80 -11.76 -7.59
C LYS A 543 -6.19 -10.39 -7.85
N MET A 544 -4.89 -10.26 -7.69
CA MET A 544 -4.14 -9.05 -8.08
C MET A 544 -4.08 -8.86 -9.61
N ASP A 545 -5.06 -9.36 -10.32
CA ASP A 545 -5.20 -9.19 -11.76
C ASP A 545 -5.97 -7.90 -12.05
N LYS A 546 -5.28 -6.95 -12.69
CA LYS A 546 -5.76 -5.59 -12.98
C LYS A 546 -6.94 -5.51 -13.96
N ASN A 547 -7.31 -6.62 -14.60
CA ASN A 547 -8.29 -6.63 -15.69
C ASN A 547 -9.68 -7.17 -15.28
N SER A 548 -9.93 -7.42 -14.00
CA SER A 548 -11.24 -7.89 -13.55
C SER A 548 -12.24 -6.73 -13.54
N PRO A 549 -13.34 -6.80 -14.28
CA PRO A 549 -14.32 -5.71 -14.31
C PRO A 549 -15.05 -5.60 -12.97
N MET A 550 -15.37 -4.37 -12.56
CA MET A 550 -16.09 -4.07 -11.32
C MET A 550 -17.50 -4.65 -11.31
N ILE A 551 -18.18 -4.56 -12.45
CA ILE A 551 -19.51 -5.13 -12.67
C ILE A 551 -19.50 -6.02 -13.91
N THR A 552 -20.25 -7.11 -13.87
CA THR A 552 -20.41 -8.03 -15.00
C THR A 552 -21.88 -8.33 -15.20
N HIS A 553 -22.40 -8.05 -16.40
CA HIS A 553 -23.76 -8.39 -16.75
C HIS A 553 -23.92 -9.91 -16.81
N SER A 554 -24.87 -10.47 -16.06
CA SER A 554 -25.19 -11.90 -16.13
C SER A 554 -26.06 -12.18 -17.35
N ARG A 555 -25.70 -13.21 -18.13
CA ARG A 555 -26.52 -13.70 -19.24
C ARG A 555 -27.77 -14.46 -18.77
N GLU A 556 -27.82 -14.81 -17.50
CA GLU A 556 -28.98 -15.38 -16.85
C GLU A 556 -29.99 -14.29 -16.49
N ASN A 557 -31.29 -14.63 -16.34
CA ASN A 557 -32.35 -13.70 -15.95
C ASN A 557 -32.65 -12.52 -16.91
N LYS A 558 -32.51 -12.72 -18.22
CA LYS A 558 -32.90 -11.72 -19.24
C LYS A 558 -32.33 -10.31 -19.05
N GLY A 559 -31.14 -10.22 -18.47
CA GLY A 559 -30.44 -8.95 -18.34
C GLY A 559 -30.76 -8.12 -17.10
N LEU A 560 -31.47 -8.66 -16.13
CA LEU A 560 -31.81 -7.95 -14.88
C LEU A 560 -30.89 -8.26 -13.71
N LEU A 561 -29.79 -8.99 -13.93
CA LEU A 561 -28.84 -9.38 -12.89
C LEU A 561 -27.40 -8.95 -13.24
N TYR A 562 -26.76 -8.29 -12.30
CA TYR A 562 -25.34 -7.93 -12.37
C TYR A 562 -24.52 -8.61 -11.27
N LEU A 563 -23.34 -9.10 -11.63
CA LEU A 563 -22.35 -9.65 -10.70
C LEU A 563 -21.38 -8.52 -10.30
N LEU A 564 -21.08 -8.41 -9.01
CA LEU A 564 -20.26 -7.34 -8.46
C LEU A 564 -18.93 -7.89 -7.92
N ASP A 565 -17.81 -7.22 -8.23
CA ASP A 565 -16.60 -7.32 -7.44
C ASP A 565 -16.72 -6.45 -6.19
N VAL A 566 -17.35 -7.01 -5.16
CA VAL A 566 -17.62 -6.32 -3.90
C VAL A 566 -16.34 -5.87 -3.20
N ASN A 567 -15.24 -6.64 -3.32
CA ASN A 567 -13.97 -6.29 -2.70
C ASN A 567 -13.39 -5.00 -3.31
N LEU A 568 -13.46 -4.85 -4.64
CA LEU A 568 -13.02 -3.64 -5.32
C LEU A 568 -13.85 -2.42 -4.91
N ILE A 569 -15.19 -2.57 -4.88
CA ILE A 569 -16.07 -1.46 -4.54
C ILE A 569 -15.89 -1.06 -3.07
N LYS A 570 -15.70 -2.03 -2.15
CA LYS A 570 -15.38 -1.75 -0.75
C LYS A 570 -14.07 -0.97 -0.60
N ASP A 571 -13.06 -1.27 -1.40
CA ASP A 571 -11.81 -0.49 -1.41
C ASP A 571 -12.07 0.97 -1.85
N ILE A 572 -12.91 1.17 -2.87
CA ILE A 572 -13.26 2.53 -3.33
C ILE A 572 -14.01 3.30 -2.25
N ILE A 573 -15.03 2.70 -1.62
CA ILE A 573 -15.78 3.35 -0.55
C ILE A 573 -14.87 3.66 0.65
N ALA A 574 -14.01 2.73 1.05
CA ALA A 574 -13.08 2.95 2.15
C ALA A 574 -12.09 4.10 1.87
N ASN A 575 -11.63 4.23 0.62
CA ASN A 575 -10.82 5.38 0.20
C ASN A 575 -11.63 6.68 0.22
N ASN A 576 -12.89 6.65 -0.24
CA ASN A 576 -13.78 7.80 -0.23
C ASN A 576 -14.05 8.31 1.21
N MET A 577 -14.17 7.39 2.17
CA MET A 577 -14.31 7.76 3.60
C MET A 577 -13.10 8.51 4.16
N ALA A 578 -11.92 8.32 3.59
CA ALA A 578 -10.69 8.97 4.02
C ALA A 578 -10.46 10.34 3.36
N LEU A 579 -11.28 10.72 2.38
CA LEU A 579 -11.17 11.99 1.68
C LEU A 579 -11.45 13.17 2.64
N LYS A 580 -10.69 14.24 2.46
CA LYS A 580 -10.87 15.49 3.18
C LYS A 580 -11.16 16.59 2.17
N LYS A 581 -11.87 17.61 2.60
CA LYS A 581 -12.05 18.84 1.82
C LYS A 581 -10.72 19.52 1.57
N GLY A 582 -10.65 20.24 0.45
CA GLY A 582 -9.56 21.16 0.16
C GLY A 582 -9.53 22.32 1.17
N MET A 583 -8.46 23.11 1.14
CA MET A 583 -8.31 24.30 1.99
C MET A 583 -9.31 25.42 1.64
N ASP A 584 -9.81 25.41 0.43
CA ASP A 584 -10.87 26.27 -0.12
C ASP A 584 -12.28 25.72 0.13
N ASP A 585 -12.41 24.71 1.00
CA ASP A 585 -13.64 23.96 1.30
C ASP A 585 -14.16 23.11 0.09
N SER A 586 -13.42 23.03 -1.00
CA SER A 586 -13.78 22.20 -2.17
C SER A 586 -13.82 20.71 -1.81
N GLN A 587 -14.76 19.99 -2.42
CA GLN A 587 -14.94 18.57 -2.20
C GLN A 587 -14.33 17.75 -3.35
N PRO A 588 -13.37 16.85 -3.09
CA PRO A 588 -12.83 15.99 -4.13
C PRO A 588 -13.88 15.00 -4.66
N ASN A 589 -13.66 14.49 -5.88
CA ASN A 589 -14.47 13.41 -6.44
C ASN A 589 -14.46 12.20 -5.49
N GLY A 590 -15.64 11.60 -5.27
CA GLY A 590 -15.84 10.51 -4.31
C GLY A 590 -16.13 10.96 -2.88
N TYR A 591 -16.11 12.27 -2.58
CA TYR A 591 -16.45 12.74 -1.25
C TYR A 591 -17.89 12.39 -0.87
N MET A 592 -18.09 11.88 0.35
CA MET A 592 -19.38 11.38 0.83
C MET A 592 -20.00 12.39 1.81
N ASN A 593 -21.21 12.86 1.50
CA ASN A 593 -21.97 13.82 2.31
C ASN A 593 -23.19 13.15 2.98
N PHE A 594 -23.51 13.56 4.18
CA PHE A 594 -24.62 13.03 4.97
C PHE A 594 -25.50 14.16 5.51
N PRO A 595 -26.84 13.94 5.65
CA PRO A 595 -27.75 14.94 6.19
C PRO A 595 -27.52 15.12 7.69
N GLN A 596 -28.11 16.16 8.24
CA GLN A 596 -28.11 16.37 9.69
C GLN A 596 -28.75 15.20 10.42
N PRO A 597 -28.19 14.74 11.56
CA PRO A 597 -28.81 13.70 12.38
C PRO A 597 -30.18 14.11 12.89
N ALA A 598 -31.17 13.27 12.68
CA ALA A 598 -32.50 13.41 13.26
C ALA A 598 -32.90 12.09 13.92
N GLU A 599 -33.49 12.15 15.11
CA GLU A 599 -33.95 10.98 15.86
C GLU A 599 -32.88 9.87 16.02
N GLY A 600 -31.64 10.25 16.21
CA GLY A 600 -30.50 9.33 16.38
C GLY A 600 -30.02 8.66 15.09
N LYS A 601 -30.52 9.04 13.92
CA LYS A 601 -30.04 8.59 12.62
C LYS A 601 -28.74 9.32 12.26
N TYR A 602 -27.90 8.69 11.40
CA TYR A 602 -26.59 9.22 10.96
C TYR A 602 -25.66 9.55 12.14
N ASN A 603 -25.60 8.68 13.12
CA ASN A 603 -24.69 8.76 14.24
C ASN A 603 -23.73 7.55 14.30
N LEU A 604 -22.68 7.64 15.15
CA LEU A 604 -21.69 6.58 15.29
C LEU A 604 -22.26 5.24 15.73
N ASN A 605 -23.33 5.22 16.52
CA ASN A 605 -23.85 3.98 17.08
C ASN A 605 -24.79 3.26 16.12
N ASN A 606 -25.54 3.99 15.28
CA ASN A 606 -26.56 3.41 14.44
C ASN A 606 -26.13 3.21 12.98
N TYR A 607 -25.56 4.24 12.36
CA TYR A 607 -25.27 4.25 10.93
C TYR A 607 -23.77 4.10 10.65
N PHE A 608 -22.95 5.02 11.16
CA PHE A 608 -21.54 5.04 10.80
C PHE A 608 -20.75 3.86 11.36
N SER A 609 -21.19 3.22 12.46
CA SER A 609 -20.53 2.01 12.98
C SER A 609 -20.55 0.82 12.01
N HIS A 610 -21.52 0.79 11.07
CA HIS A 610 -21.61 -0.26 10.05
C HIS A 610 -20.43 -0.21 9.08
N TYR A 611 -19.85 0.96 8.83
CA TYR A 611 -18.67 1.13 7.97
C TYR A 611 -17.37 0.62 8.59
N GLU A 612 -17.30 0.49 9.92
CA GLU A 612 -16.17 -0.11 10.63
C GLU A 612 -16.33 -1.63 10.87
N ALA A 613 -17.45 -2.19 10.47
CA ALA A 613 -17.77 -3.58 10.76
C ALA A 613 -16.94 -4.58 9.95
N GLU A 614 -16.22 -4.12 8.95
CA GLU A 614 -15.37 -4.96 8.11
C GLU A 614 -13.95 -4.41 8.01
N HIS A 615 -13.02 -5.28 7.60
CA HIS A 615 -11.63 -4.93 7.33
C HIS A 615 -11.08 -5.78 6.18
N ARG A 616 -10.12 -5.21 5.49
CA ARG A 616 -9.40 -5.89 4.42
C ARG A 616 -8.38 -6.87 4.99
N VAL A 617 -8.36 -8.09 4.46
CA VAL A 617 -7.44 -9.16 4.85
C VAL A 617 -6.72 -9.68 3.61
N PRO A 618 -5.38 -9.69 3.58
CA PRO A 618 -4.64 -10.29 2.48
C PRO A 618 -4.87 -11.81 2.46
N LYS A 619 -4.97 -12.39 1.27
CA LYS A 619 -4.97 -13.83 1.07
C LYS A 619 -3.57 -14.28 0.69
N ILE A 620 -2.96 -15.03 1.57
CA ILE A 620 -1.61 -15.56 1.38
C ILE A 620 -1.71 -17.05 1.01
N VAL A 621 -1.08 -17.44 -0.09
CA VAL A 621 -0.94 -18.83 -0.52
C VAL A 621 0.54 -19.10 -0.75
N ASN A 622 1.10 -20.10 -0.06
CA ASN A 622 2.54 -20.42 -0.09
C ASN A 622 3.44 -19.19 0.17
N ASP A 623 3.09 -18.39 1.16
CA ASP A 623 3.78 -17.16 1.59
C ASP A 623 3.80 -16.03 0.54
N VAL A 624 2.97 -16.13 -0.50
CA VAL A 624 2.78 -15.08 -1.50
C VAL A 624 1.38 -14.50 -1.35
N GLU A 625 1.27 -13.17 -1.27
CA GLU A 625 -0.02 -12.49 -1.34
C GLU A 625 -0.58 -12.63 -2.77
N VAL A 626 -1.64 -13.42 -2.90
CA VAL A 626 -2.29 -13.71 -4.19
C VAL A 626 -3.54 -12.86 -4.43
N GLY A 627 -3.93 -12.08 -3.43
CA GLY A 627 -5.10 -11.22 -3.45
C GLY A 627 -5.55 -10.86 -2.06
N TYR A 628 -6.77 -10.37 -1.93
CA TYR A 628 -7.36 -9.97 -0.65
C TYR A 628 -8.87 -10.20 -0.64
N ALA A 629 -9.44 -10.14 0.55
CA ALA A 629 -10.89 -10.12 0.75
C ALA A 629 -11.24 -9.23 1.95
N TRP A 630 -12.43 -8.67 1.93
CA TRP A 630 -13.00 -7.99 3.08
C TRP A 630 -13.65 -9.03 4.02
N LYS A 631 -13.38 -8.93 5.33
CA LYS A 631 -13.92 -9.83 6.35
C LYS A 631 -14.60 -9.03 7.44
N LYS A 632 -15.73 -9.58 7.92
CA LYS A 632 -16.52 -9.01 9.02
C LYS A 632 -15.76 -9.10 10.34
N LYS A 633 -15.72 -7.98 11.07
CA LYS A 633 -15.35 -7.89 12.50
C LYS A 633 -16.56 -7.92 13.42
N ARG A 634 -17.70 -7.40 12.92
CA ARG A 634 -18.98 -7.29 13.62
C ARG A 634 -20.11 -7.74 12.69
N GLU A 635 -21.24 -8.16 13.27
CA GLU A 635 -22.37 -8.64 12.49
C GLU A 635 -23.08 -7.54 11.69
N ASN A 636 -23.14 -6.31 12.21
CA ASN A 636 -23.90 -5.21 11.61
C ASN A 636 -23.02 -4.41 10.64
N ASN A 637 -22.98 -4.79 9.37
CA ASN A 637 -22.30 -4.10 8.27
C ASN A 637 -23.26 -3.58 7.18
N HIS A 638 -24.56 -3.69 7.36
CA HIS A 638 -25.57 -3.56 6.31
C HIS A 638 -25.52 -2.23 5.56
N PHE A 639 -25.35 -1.10 6.25
CA PHE A 639 -25.25 0.20 5.57
C PHE A 639 -23.94 0.39 4.82
N PHE A 640 -22.88 -0.32 5.20
CA PHE A 640 -21.66 -0.38 4.39
C PHE A 640 -21.93 -1.16 3.09
N ASP A 641 -22.59 -2.32 3.18
CA ASP A 641 -22.98 -3.10 1.99
C ASP A 641 -23.94 -2.32 1.08
N VAL A 642 -24.95 -1.64 1.65
CA VAL A 642 -25.89 -0.80 0.90
C VAL A 642 -25.18 0.37 0.21
N SER A 643 -24.18 0.98 0.83
CA SER A 643 -23.36 2.02 0.21
C SER A 643 -22.52 1.47 -0.97
N VAL A 644 -21.99 0.25 -0.83
CA VAL A 644 -21.33 -0.49 -1.93
C VAL A 644 -22.30 -0.71 -3.09
N TYR A 645 -23.53 -1.08 -2.79
CA TYR A 645 -24.57 -1.32 -3.81
C TYR A 645 -25.03 -0.02 -4.49
N ASN A 646 -25.12 1.10 -3.75
CA ASN A 646 -25.41 2.40 -4.36
C ASN A 646 -24.29 2.86 -5.32
N TYR A 647 -23.02 2.59 -4.97
CA TYR A 647 -21.92 2.84 -5.89
C TYR A 647 -22.04 1.98 -7.15
N ALA A 648 -22.34 0.69 -6.99
CA ALA A 648 -22.58 -0.23 -8.11
C ALA A 648 -23.76 0.20 -8.97
N ALA A 649 -24.84 0.76 -8.38
CA ALA A 649 -26.00 1.25 -9.10
C ALA A 649 -25.63 2.32 -10.13
N ARG A 650 -24.73 3.25 -9.80
CA ARG A 650 -24.19 4.24 -10.72
C ARG A 650 -23.52 3.59 -11.94
N GLU A 651 -22.68 2.59 -11.71
CA GLU A 651 -21.97 1.89 -12.79
C GLU A 651 -22.93 1.04 -13.64
N ILE A 652 -23.96 0.42 -13.01
CA ILE A 652 -25.00 -0.33 -13.71
C ILE A 652 -25.84 0.59 -14.57
N PHE A 653 -26.19 1.79 -14.11
CA PHE A 653 -26.92 2.77 -14.89
C PHE A 653 -26.18 3.13 -16.18
N ILE A 654 -24.89 3.40 -16.11
CA ILE A 654 -24.05 3.67 -17.29
C ILE A 654 -23.95 2.45 -18.21
N ALA A 655 -23.81 1.24 -17.63
CA ALA A 655 -23.77 0.01 -18.41
C ALA A 655 -25.10 -0.28 -19.13
N ASP A 656 -26.23 0.00 -18.49
CA ASP A 656 -27.56 -0.14 -19.10
C ASP A 656 -27.78 0.88 -20.23
N LEU A 657 -27.37 2.13 -20.04
CA LEU A 657 -27.40 3.14 -21.11
C LEU A 657 -26.61 2.69 -22.34
N LYS A 658 -25.42 2.15 -22.17
CA LYS A 658 -24.60 1.61 -23.26
C LYS A 658 -25.27 0.47 -24.02
N LEU A 659 -26.00 -0.38 -23.32
CA LEU A 659 -26.64 -1.57 -23.91
C LEU A 659 -27.89 -1.23 -24.74
N TYR A 660 -28.63 -0.23 -24.32
CA TYR A 660 -29.99 -0.01 -24.85
C TYR A 660 -30.17 1.28 -25.62
N ASP A 661 -29.19 2.20 -25.57
CA ASP A 661 -29.24 3.42 -26.34
C ASP A 661 -27.95 3.61 -27.16
N SER A 662 -28.05 3.46 -28.48
CA SER A 662 -26.92 3.55 -29.39
C SER A 662 -26.20 4.90 -29.35
N ARG A 663 -26.87 5.96 -28.88
CA ARG A 663 -26.30 7.30 -28.69
C ARG A 663 -25.24 7.33 -27.61
N TYR A 664 -25.36 6.41 -26.65
CA TYR A 664 -24.49 6.33 -25.47
C TYR A 664 -23.55 5.13 -25.48
N LYS A 665 -23.27 4.52 -26.63
CA LYS A 665 -22.47 3.30 -26.76
C LYS A 665 -21.10 3.37 -26.04
N ASP A 666 -20.46 4.53 -26.09
CA ASP A 666 -19.13 4.74 -25.50
C ASP A 666 -19.15 5.74 -24.31
N ILE A 667 -20.33 6.02 -23.76
CA ILE A 667 -20.45 6.99 -22.67
C ILE A 667 -19.75 6.50 -21.41
N THR A 668 -19.08 7.41 -20.74
CA THR A 668 -18.54 7.21 -19.40
C THR A 668 -19.41 7.96 -18.39
N TRP A 669 -19.24 7.71 -17.09
CA TRP A 669 -19.90 8.50 -16.06
C TRP A 669 -19.61 9.99 -16.23
N GLN A 670 -18.35 10.36 -16.46
CA GLN A 670 -17.97 11.75 -16.71
C GLN A 670 -18.66 12.31 -17.94
N GLY A 671 -18.66 11.59 -19.07
CA GLY A 671 -19.37 12.05 -20.29
C GLY A 671 -20.86 12.23 -20.08
N TYR A 672 -21.50 11.41 -19.24
CA TYR A 672 -22.90 11.58 -18.84
C TYR A 672 -23.09 12.84 -18.00
N CYS A 673 -22.21 13.10 -17.05
CA CYS A 673 -22.23 14.29 -16.20
C CYS A 673 -21.99 15.57 -17.01
N ASP A 674 -21.07 15.55 -17.96
CA ASP A 674 -20.81 16.68 -18.85
C ASP A 674 -22.04 17.01 -19.66
N HIS A 675 -22.77 16.02 -20.13
CA HIS A 675 -24.03 16.21 -20.84
C HIS A 675 -25.14 16.83 -19.98
N ILE A 676 -25.20 16.48 -18.70
CA ILE A 676 -26.17 17.06 -17.73
C ILE A 676 -25.81 18.52 -17.40
N ASN A 677 -24.52 18.85 -17.35
CA ASN A 677 -24.04 20.17 -17.02
C ASN A 677 -24.23 21.19 -18.17
N MET A 678 -24.38 20.71 -19.43
CA MET A 678 -24.75 21.55 -20.59
C MET A 678 -26.19 22.00 -20.50
#